data_407ce642878ae73d58a5728e360202dd
#
_entry.id   407ce642878ae73d58a5728e360202dd
#
_cell.length_a   1.000
_cell.length_b   1.000
_cell.length_c   1.000
_cell.angle_alpha   90.00
_cell.angle_beta   90.00
_cell.angle_gamma   90.00
#
_symmetry.space_group_name_H-M   'P 1'
#
loop_
_entity.id
_entity.type
_entity.pdbx_description
1 polymer ?
#
loop_
_entity_poly.entity_id
_entity_poly.type
_entity_poly.pdbx_seq_one_letter_code
_entity_poly.pdbx_strand_id
1 'polypeptide(L)'
;MADLQSRVNELHELLNRYSYEYYVQDNPSVPDSEYDKLLHELIDIETTHPEYRTEDSPTVRVGGSAQSTFEKVQHDTPMLSLGNAFNEEDLRKFDQRIRDNIGDVEYMCELKIDGLAVSLKYEDGRFIQGLTRGDGTTGEDITENLKTIHAIPLKINEPRTFEVRGEAYMPRKSFFNLNEAKAENDEQPFANPRNAAAGSLRQLDSKLAAKRKLSVFLYSVNDFTQFNADTQSEALDELDQLGFKTNQARQRVKTIDEVLAYIEKWTEQREDLPYDIDGIVIKVNALEQQEELGFTQKSPRWAIAYKFPAEEVITELLDIELSIGRTGVVTPTAILEPVKVAGTTVSRASLHNEDLIHEKDIRIGDSVVIKKAGDIIPEVIKSVLDRRPENAEQYHMPTHCPSCDHELVRIEGEVALRCINPKCQAQLVEGLIHFVSRQAMNIDGLGTKIIQQLYENELIKDVADIFYLTKEDLEPLDRMGEKKIDNLLKAIELAKSNSLEQLLFGLGIRHLGVKASQVIAEKYSTMDKLFDITEEDLIAIHDIGHKLAQSVVTYLENEDIRALIEKLKVKNVNMTYKGVKTSELEGHPEFKDKTIVLTGKLYQMTRNEASKWLALQGAKVTNSVTKSTDLVIAGEDAGSKLTKAEKFGTDVWSEEDFVQKQKEIEG
;
A
#
# COMPACT_ATOMS: atom_id res chain seq x y z
N MET A 1 13.28 -46.40 -14.37
CA MET A 1 13.02 -45.49 -13.24
C MET A 1 14.19 -44.53 -13.03
N ALA A 2 15.42 -44.96 -12.79
CA ALA A 2 16.59 -44.04 -12.61
C ALA A 2 16.86 -43.13 -13.84
N ASP A 3 16.62 -43.62 -15.04
CA ASP A 3 16.80 -42.89 -16.30
C ASP A 3 15.73 -41.77 -16.47
N LEU A 4 14.51 -42.03 -16.10
CA LEU A 4 13.41 -41.03 -16.22
C LEU A 4 13.54 -39.89 -15.21
N GLN A 5 13.89 -40.18 -13.95
CA GLN A 5 14.18 -39.16 -12.96
C GLN A 5 15.37 -38.26 -13.38
N SER A 6 16.40 -38.85 -13.95
CA SER A 6 17.56 -38.11 -14.50
C SER A 6 17.13 -37.17 -15.63
N ARG A 7 16.23 -37.64 -16.51
CA ARG A 7 15.69 -36.81 -17.61
C ARG A 7 14.81 -35.66 -17.09
N VAL A 8 13.97 -35.90 -16.10
CA VAL A 8 13.16 -34.84 -15.47
C VAL A 8 14.06 -33.75 -14.86
N ASN A 9 15.08 -34.15 -14.12
CA ASN A 9 16.05 -33.20 -13.55
C ASN A 9 16.77 -32.37 -14.64
N GLU A 10 17.21 -33.03 -15.72
CA GLU A 10 17.83 -32.34 -16.87
C GLU A 10 16.82 -31.31 -17.51
N LEU A 11 15.56 -31.72 -17.72
CA LEU A 11 14.54 -30.84 -18.28
C LEU A 11 14.27 -29.62 -17.37
N HIS A 12 14.23 -29.81 -16.05
CA HIS A 12 14.10 -28.71 -15.10
C HIS A 12 15.27 -27.73 -15.20
N GLU A 13 16.51 -28.21 -15.25
CA GLU A 13 17.68 -27.37 -15.39
C GLU A 13 17.70 -26.60 -16.72
N LEU A 14 17.41 -27.27 -17.83
CA LEU A 14 17.36 -26.63 -19.15
C LEU A 14 16.26 -25.57 -19.26
N LEU A 15 15.06 -25.90 -18.85
CA LEU A 15 13.92 -24.99 -18.94
C LEU A 15 14.08 -23.78 -18.02
N ASN A 16 14.59 -23.96 -16.81
CA ASN A 16 14.89 -22.85 -15.91
C ASN A 16 16.00 -21.94 -16.46
N ARG A 17 17.08 -22.53 -17.01
CA ARG A 17 18.16 -21.77 -17.64
C ARG A 17 17.66 -20.97 -18.86
N TYR A 18 16.90 -21.57 -19.76
CA TYR A 18 16.40 -20.90 -20.96
C TYR A 18 15.36 -19.82 -20.62
N SER A 19 14.52 -20.05 -19.60
CA SER A 19 13.64 -19.01 -19.05
C SER A 19 14.44 -17.83 -18.49
N TYR A 20 15.52 -18.08 -17.77
CA TYR A 20 16.38 -17.05 -17.22
C TYR A 20 17.06 -16.23 -18.32
N GLU A 21 17.65 -16.91 -19.32
CA GLU A 21 18.29 -16.26 -20.47
C GLU A 21 17.30 -15.36 -21.24
N TYR A 22 16.06 -15.82 -21.44
CA TYR A 22 15.04 -15.09 -22.20
C TYR A 22 14.40 -13.95 -21.39
N TYR A 23 13.89 -14.24 -20.17
CA TYR A 23 13.05 -13.30 -19.42
C TYR A 23 13.83 -12.37 -18.48
N VAL A 24 15.03 -12.76 -18.05
CA VAL A 24 15.87 -12.00 -17.12
C VAL A 24 17.04 -11.34 -17.84
N GLN A 25 17.81 -12.10 -18.65
CA GLN A 25 18.98 -11.58 -19.33
C GLN A 25 18.69 -10.93 -20.70
N ASP A 26 17.46 -11.12 -21.23
CA ASP A 26 17.04 -10.67 -22.57
C ASP A 26 18.02 -11.12 -23.68
N ASN A 27 18.60 -12.31 -23.50
CA ASN A 27 19.62 -12.90 -24.39
C ASN A 27 19.42 -14.42 -24.56
N PRO A 28 18.34 -14.87 -25.28
CA PRO A 28 18.02 -16.28 -25.43
C PRO A 28 19.07 -17.03 -26.25
N SER A 29 19.52 -18.17 -25.73
CA SER A 29 20.47 -19.09 -26.41
C SER A 29 19.76 -20.08 -27.34
N VAL A 30 18.45 -20.25 -27.21
CA VAL A 30 17.64 -21.18 -28.04
C VAL A 30 16.39 -20.48 -28.58
N PRO A 31 15.85 -20.93 -29.73
CA PRO A 31 14.57 -20.41 -30.24
C PRO A 31 13.39 -20.92 -29.37
N ASP A 32 12.28 -20.16 -29.38
CA ASP A 32 11.04 -20.49 -28.64
C ASP A 32 10.53 -21.91 -28.92
N SER A 33 10.66 -22.38 -30.15
CA SER A 33 10.24 -23.73 -30.56
C SER A 33 11.00 -24.86 -29.86
N GLU A 34 12.25 -24.64 -29.49
CA GLU A 34 13.03 -25.63 -28.74
C GLU A 34 12.64 -25.64 -27.26
N TYR A 35 12.43 -24.46 -26.70
CA TYR A 35 11.89 -24.33 -25.33
C TYR A 35 10.53 -25.03 -25.22
N ASP A 36 9.60 -24.75 -26.13
CA ASP A 36 8.26 -25.35 -26.16
C ASP A 36 8.31 -26.88 -26.26
N LYS A 37 9.21 -27.42 -27.07
CA LYS A 37 9.38 -28.86 -27.24
C LYS A 37 9.81 -29.53 -25.92
N LEU A 38 10.80 -28.95 -25.23
CA LEU A 38 11.26 -29.47 -23.94
C LEU A 38 10.20 -29.34 -22.85
N LEU A 39 9.44 -28.26 -22.86
CA LEU A 39 8.32 -28.04 -21.93
C LEU A 39 7.20 -29.09 -22.15
N HIS A 40 6.85 -29.38 -23.40
CA HIS A 40 5.87 -30.42 -23.71
C HIS A 40 6.35 -31.80 -23.29
N GLU A 41 7.64 -32.14 -23.51
CA GLU A 41 8.24 -33.39 -23.04
C GLU A 41 8.08 -33.52 -21.51
N LEU A 42 8.37 -32.47 -20.76
CA LEU A 42 8.23 -32.48 -19.31
C LEU A 42 6.75 -32.64 -18.88
N ILE A 43 5.82 -31.93 -19.53
CA ILE A 43 4.38 -32.07 -19.27
C ILE A 43 3.91 -33.50 -19.50
N ASP A 44 4.35 -34.14 -20.58
CA ASP A 44 3.99 -35.53 -20.91
C ASP A 44 4.52 -36.51 -19.86
N ILE A 45 5.76 -36.32 -19.41
CA ILE A 45 6.34 -37.13 -18.33
C ILE A 45 5.58 -36.94 -17.03
N GLU A 46 5.33 -35.74 -16.59
CA GLU A 46 4.63 -35.44 -15.34
C GLU A 46 3.14 -35.83 -15.36
N THR A 47 2.53 -35.85 -16.54
CA THR A 47 1.15 -36.34 -16.72
C THR A 47 1.06 -37.85 -16.61
N THR A 48 2.05 -38.55 -17.21
CA THR A 48 2.09 -40.03 -17.20
C THR A 48 2.62 -40.57 -15.88
N HIS A 49 3.49 -39.79 -15.21
CA HIS A 49 4.19 -40.12 -13.97
C HIS A 49 4.08 -38.97 -12.96
N PRO A 50 2.92 -38.77 -12.31
CA PRO A 50 2.68 -37.67 -11.38
C PRO A 50 3.65 -37.63 -10.19
N GLU A 51 4.29 -38.74 -9.86
CA GLU A 51 5.31 -38.85 -8.80
C GLU A 51 6.58 -38.02 -9.07
N TYR A 52 6.84 -37.60 -10.31
CA TYR A 52 7.97 -36.76 -10.68
C TYR A 52 7.63 -35.26 -10.69
N ARG A 53 6.35 -34.91 -10.55
CA ARG A 53 5.89 -33.52 -10.53
C ARG A 53 6.22 -32.90 -9.17
N THR A 54 7.05 -31.83 -9.18
CA THR A 54 7.38 -31.05 -7.99
C THR A 54 6.65 -29.71 -7.99
N GLU A 55 6.54 -29.07 -6.82
CA GLU A 55 5.88 -27.76 -6.67
C GLU A 55 6.66 -26.63 -7.37
N ASP A 56 7.93 -26.83 -7.62
CA ASP A 56 8.85 -25.92 -8.31
C ASP A 56 9.09 -26.31 -9.80
N SER A 57 8.34 -27.29 -10.35
CA SER A 57 8.44 -27.63 -11.76
C SER A 57 8.10 -26.44 -12.66
N PRO A 58 8.83 -26.22 -13.78
CA PRO A 58 8.44 -25.25 -14.80
C PRO A 58 7.00 -25.39 -15.31
N THR A 59 6.40 -26.60 -15.22
CA THR A 59 5.02 -26.88 -15.65
C THR A 59 3.95 -26.35 -14.73
N VAL A 60 4.25 -26.03 -13.45
CA VAL A 60 3.26 -25.51 -12.48
C VAL A 60 2.97 -24.02 -12.67
N ARG A 61 3.73 -23.30 -13.50
CA ARG A 61 3.49 -21.87 -13.76
C ARG A 61 2.10 -21.56 -14.29
N VAL A 62 1.44 -22.51 -14.97
CA VAL A 62 0.11 -22.34 -15.57
C VAL A 62 -0.77 -23.54 -15.25
N GLY A 63 -1.09 -23.80 -13.99
CA GLY A 63 -1.80 -25.02 -13.62
C GLY A 63 -2.87 -24.92 -12.54
N GLY A 64 -3.02 -23.76 -11.88
CA GLY A 64 -3.98 -23.59 -10.79
C GLY A 64 -5.45 -23.68 -11.23
N SER A 65 -6.34 -24.16 -10.34
CA SER A 65 -7.78 -23.97 -10.47
C SER A 65 -8.16 -22.52 -10.22
N ALA A 66 -9.17 -22.00 -10.93
CA ALA A 66 -9.67 -20.65 -10.69
C ALA A 66 -10.10 -20.50 -9.22
N GLN A 67 -9.60 -19.45 -8.56
CA GLN A 67 -9.94 -19.12 -7.18
C GLN A 67 -11.33 -18.48 -7.12
N SER A 68 -11.98 -18.54 -5.97
CA SER A 68 -13.26 -17.85 -5.76
C SER A 68 -13.08 -16.43 -5.24
N THR A 69 -12.01 -16.21 -4.45
CA THR A 69 -11.60 -14.93 -3.85
C THR A 69 -10.10 -14.97 -3.56
N PHE A 70 -9.47 -13.81 -3.39
CA PHE A 70 -8.10 -13.73 -2.86
C PHE A 70 -8.13 -13.72 -1.34
N GLU A 71 -7.26 -14.51 -0.74
CA GLU A 71 -7.05 -14.49 0.70
C GLU A 71 -6.32 -13.20 1.09
N LYS A 72 -6.71 -12.59 2.23
CA LYS A 72 -6.02 -11.44 2.80
C LYS A 72 -4.98 -11.92 3.80
N VAL A 73 -3.73 -11.53 3.59
CA VAL A 73 -2.59 -11.93 4.40
C VAL A 73 -1.89 -10.69 4.97
N GLN A 74 -1.56 -10.72 6.24
CA GLN A 74 -0.77 -9.67 6.87
C GLN A 74 0.70 -9.79 6.47
N HIS A 75 1.32 -8.66 6.09
CA HIS A 75 2.75 -8.60 5.79
C HIS A 75 3.57 -8.80 7.08
N ASP A 76 4.63 -9.59 7.01
CA ASP A 76 5.58 -9.74 8.13
C ASP A 76 6.26 -8.40 8.47
N THR A 77 6.55 -7.59 7.46
CA THR A 77 7.03 -6.21 7.58
C THR A 77 6.16 -5.30 6.72
N PRO A 78 5.68 -4.15 7.24
CA PRO A 78 4.83 -3.25 6.46
C PRO A 78 5.47 -2.79 5.14
N MET A 79 4.67 -2.73 4.07
CA MET A 79 5.08 -2.17 2.78
C MET A 79 4.79 -0.67 2.73
N LEU A 80 5.75 0.12 3.21
CA LEU A 80 5.62 1.57 3.31
C LEU A 80 5.67 2.25 1.93
N SER A 81 5.03 3.41 1.82
CA SER A 81 5.16 4.30 0.68
C SER A 81 6.46 5.09 0.76
N LEU A 82 6.94 5.65 -0.35
CA LEU A 82 8.04 6.60 -0.35
C LEU A 82 7.53 8.04 -0.16
N GLY A 83 8.34 8.90 0.45
CA GLY A 83 8.14 10.33 0.38
C GLY A 83 8.31 10.83 -1.05
N ASN A 84 7.67 11.93 -1.43
CA ASN A 84 7.78 12.49 -2.78
C ASN A 84 8.60 13.79 -2.79
N ALA A 85 9.36 13.97 -3.87
CA ALA A 85 9.97 15.23 -4.29
C ALA A 85 9.48 15.57 -5.69
N PHE A 86 9.21 16.85 -5.96
CA PHE A 86 8.67 17.31 -7.23
C PHE A 86 9.59 18.28 -7.97
N ASN A 87 10.64 18.72 -7.32
CA ASN A 87 11.60 19.70 -7.84
C ASN A 87 12.99 19.52 -7.17
N GLU A 88 13.96 20.26 -7.68
CA GLU A 88 15.32 20.28 -7.17
C GLU A 88 15.41 20.72 -5.70
N GLU A 89 14.62 21.70 -5.29
CA GLU A 89 14.64 22.22 -3.91
C GLU A 89 14.23 21.13 -2.90
N ASP A 90 13.24 20.33 -3.22
CA ASP A 90 12.80 19.19 -2.39
C ASP A 90 13.93 18.17 -2.22
N LEU A 91 14.66 17.89 -3.30
CA LEU A 91 15.80 16.95 -3.28
C LEU A 91 16.97 17.51 -2.47
N ARG A 92 17.28 18.80 -2.61
CA ARG A 92 18.34 19.45 -1.81
C ARG A 92 17.98 19.48 -0.32
N LYS A 93 16.72 19.71 0.03
CA LYS A 93 16.22 19.60 1.42
C LYS A 93 16.33 18.16 1.95
N PHE A 94 16.06 17.16 1.11
CA PHE A 94 16.26 15.75 1.48
C PHE A 94 17.74 15.46 1.75
N ASP A 95 18.66 15.83 0.84
CA ASP A 95 20.11 15.65 1.02
C ASP A 95 20.64 16.37 2.26
N GLN A 96 20.25 17.63 2.47
CA GLN A 96 20.64 18.39 3.65
C GLN A 96 20.20 17.70 4.94
N ARG A 97 18.95 17.27 5.01
CA ARG A 97 18.44 16.53 6.19
C ARG A 97 19.21 15.24 6.45
N ILE A 98 19.56 14.50 5.40
CA ILE A 98 20.35 13.26 5.53
C ILE A 98 21.74 13.60 6.09
N ARG A 99 22.46 14.57 5.48
CA ARG A 99 23.80 14.95 5.87
C ARG A 99 23.87 15.55 7.27
N ASP A 100 22.86 16.30 7.69
CA ASP A 100 22.76 16.86 9.05
C ASP A 100 22.65 15.75 10.11
N ASN A 101 22.09 14.58 9.76
CA ASN A 101 21.91 13.47 10.70
C ASN A 101 23.09 12.48 10.70
N ILE A 102 23.65 12.15 9.53
CA ILE A 102 24.61 11.05 9.40
C ILE A 102 25.93 11.46 8.74
N GLY A 103 26.09 12.72 8.30
CA GLY A 103 27.30 13.21 7.65
C GLY A 103 27.40 12.79 6.17
N ASP A 104 28.56 12.25 5.78
CA ASP A 104 28.79 11.84 4.39
C ASP A 104 27.91 10.68 3.98
N VAL A 105 27.33 10.79 2.76
CA VAL A 105 26.38 9.82 2.23
C VAL A 105 26.62 9.62 0.73
N GLU A 106 26.43 8.37 0.29
CA GLU A 106 26.28 8.01 -1.13
C GLU A 106 24.83 7.57 -1.38
N TYR A 107 24.34 7.84 -2.60
CA TYR A 107 22.99 7.47 -3.00
C TYR A 107 23.01 6.39 -4.06
N MET A 108 21.97 5.53 -4.02
CA MET A 108 21.57 4.64 -5.08
C MET A 108 20.36 5.24 -5.79
N CYS A 109 20.51 5.57 -7.08
CA CYS A 109 19.43 6.04 -7.94
C CYS A 109 18.89 4.85 -8.74
N GLU A 110 17.57 4.68 -8.70
CA GLU A 110 16.84 3.60 -9.39
C GLU A 110 15.66 4.19 -10.17
N LEU A 111 15.28 3.55 -11.29
CA LEU A 111 14.08 3.94 -12.01
C LEU A 111 12.83 3.55 -11.19
N LYS A 112 11.90 4.48 -11.06
CA LYS A 112 10.60 4.21 -10.44
C LYS A 112 9.65 3.61 -11.47
N ILE A 113 9.57 2.29 -11.45
CA ILE A 113 8.73 1.54 -12.37
C ILE A 113 7.25 1.82 -12.08
N ASP A 114 6.47 2.05 -13.13
CA ASP A 114 5.03 2.26 -13.02
C ASP A 114 4.26 0.94 -13.15
N GLY A 115 4.04 0.27 -12.04
CA GLY A 115 3.43 -1.04 -11.96
C GLY A 115 2.62 -1.26 -10.70
N LEU A 116 2.63 -2.50 -10.21
CA LEU A 116 2.01 -2.93 -8.96
C LEU A 116 3.08 -3.50 -8.03
N ALA A 117 3.21 -2.87 -6.85
CA ALA A 117 4.15 -3.35 -5.84
C ALA A 117 3.76 -4.74 -5.31
N VAL A 118 4.72 -5.65 -5.28
CA VAL A 118 4.57 -7.03 -4.85
C VAL A 118 5.66 -7.41 -3.85
N SER A 119 5.31 -8.34 -2.97
CA SER A 119 6.22 -9.00 -2.05
C SER A 119 6.29 -10.49 -2.40
N LEU A 120 7.48 -11.04 -2.47
CA LEU A 120 7.76 -12.44 -2.78
C LEU A 120 8.50 -13.08 -1.61
N LYS A 121 7.92 -14.11 -1.01
CA LYS A 121 8.53 -14.86 0.10
C LYS A 121 9.13 -16.15 -0.42
N TYR A 122 10.40 -16.35 -0.06
CA TYR A 122 11.15 -17.57 -0.33
C TYR A 122 11.46 -18.28 0.97
N GLU A 123 11.29 -19.62 0.99
CA GLU A 123 11.74 -20.50 2.06
C GLU A 123 12.58 -21.62 1.47
N ASP A 124 13.74 -21.87 2.04
CA ASP A 124 14.71 -22.83 1.53
C ASP A 124 14.98 -22.69 0.01
N GLY A 125 15.04 -21.44 -0.46
CA GLY A 125 15.23 -21.11 -1.85
C GLY A 125 14.03 -21.34 -2.78
N ARG A 126 12.85 -21.67 -2.25
CA ARG A 126 11.60 -21.89 -3.02
C ARG A 126 10.65 -20.72 -2.85
N PHE A 127 10.03 -20.28 -3.93
CA PHE A 127 8.99 -19.29 -3.91
C PHE A 127 7.70 -19.90 -3.33
N ILE A 128 7.32 -19.44 -2.12
CA ILE A 128 6.17 -20.01 -1.39
C ILE A 128 4.95 -19.10 -1.38
N GLN A 129 5.13 -17.78 -1.35
CA GLN A 129 4.02 -16.84 -1.25
C GLN A 129 4.33 -15.51 -1.94
N GLY A 130 3.31 -14.95 -2.59
CA GLY A 130 3.40 -13.63 -3.20
C GLY A 130 2.16 -12.78 -2.91
N LEU A 131 2.39 -11.58 -2.41
CA LEU A 131 1.35 -10.67 -1.93
C LEU A 131 1.34 -9.36 -2.70
N THR A 132 0.17 -8.76 -2.87
CA THR A 132 0.05 -7.34 -3.23
C THR A 132 0.40 -6.46 -2.03
N ARG A 133 0.77 -5.20 -2.25
CA ARG A 133 0.99 -4.24 -1.17
C ARG A 133 -0.25 -4.05 -0.29
N GLY A 134 -1.45 -4.08 -0.89
CA GLY A 134 -2.69 -3.78 -0.18
C GLY A 134 -2.70 -2.37 0.41
N ASP A 135 -3.01 -2.27 1.70
CA ASP A 135 -2.94 -1.02 2.47
C ASP A 135 -1.56 -0.76 3.10
N GLY A 136 -0.59 -1.63 2.82
CA GLY A 136 0.75 -1.63 3.38
C GLY A 136 0.92 -2.55 4.59
N THR A 137 -0.15 -2.93 5.26
CA THR A 137 -0.15 -3.87 6.40
C THR A 137 -0.71 -5.23 5.98
N THR A 138 -1.74 -5.23 5.15
CA THR A 138 -2.43 -6.44 4.66
C THR A 138 -2.50 -6.41 3.14
N GLY A 139 -2.04 -7.47 2.50
CA GLY A 139 -2.08 -7.68 1.05
C GLY A 139 -3.06 -8.79 0.65
N GLU A 140 -3.29 -8.94 -0.65
CA GLU A 140 -4.01 -10.06 -1.24
C GLU A 140 -2.99 -11.11 -1.69
N ASP A 141 -3.23 -12.38 -1.36
CA ASP A 141 -2.40 -13.49 -1.83
C ASP A 141 -2.69 -13.75 -3.33
N ILE A 142 -1.68 -13.44 -4.14
CA ILE A 142 -1.69 -13.59 -5.60
C ILE A 142 -0.59 -14.54 -6.08
N THR A 143 -0.18 -15.47 -5.23
CA THR A 143 0.93 -16.40 -5.48
C THR A 143 0.80 -17.11 -6.82
N GLU A 144 -0.38 -17.67 -7.13
CA GLU A 144 -0.59 -18.39 -8.38
C GLU A 144 -0.48 -17.49 -9.62
N ASN A 145 -0.87 -16.22 -9.51
CA ASN A 145 -0.70 -15.28 -10.61
C ASN A 145 0.76 -14.84 -10.77
N LEU A 146 1.48 -14.65 -9.67
CA LEU A 146 2.90 -14.31 -9.71
C LEU A 146 3.77 -15.45 -10.25
N LYS A 147 3.42 -16.71 -9.99
CA LYS A 147 4.09 -17.88 -10.60
C LYS A 147 4.05 -17.85 -12.13
N THR A 148 3.06 -17.19 -12.73
CA THR A 148 2.97 -17.04 -14.20
C THR A 148 3.98 -16.05 -14.78
N ILE A 149 4.60 -15.22 -13.95
CA ILE A 149 5.65 -14.29 -14.38
C ILE A 149 6.97 -15.03 -14.46
N HIS A 150 7.43 -15.30 -15.68
CA HIS A 150 8.65 -16.09 -15.92
C HIS A 150 9.93 -15.48 -15.34
N ALA A 151 9.97 -14.15 -15.17
CA ALA A 151 11.11 -13.47 -14.54
C ALA A 151 11.20 -13.71 -13.01
N ILE A 152 10.19 -14.35 -12.39
CA ILE A 152 10.22 -14.78 -10.99
C ILE A 152 10.74 -16.22 -10.93
N PRO A 153 11.91 -16.50 -10.35
CA PRO A 153 12.39 -17.87 -10.16
C PRO A 153 11.47 -18.60 -9.16
N LEU A 154 10.96 -19.78 -9.52
CA LEU A 154 10.21 -20.62 -8.58
C LEU A 154 11.14 -21.25 -7.53
N LYS A 155 12.41 -21.40 -7.90
CA LYS A 155 13.48 -21.88 -7.02
C LYS A 155 14.79 -21.19 -7.37
N ILE A 156 15.52 -20.77 -6.35
CA ILE A 156 16.90 -20.28 -6.48
C ILE A 156 17.88 -21.39 -6.10
N ASN A 157 19.13 -21.25 -6.54
CA ASN A 157 20.14 -22.32 -6.37
C ASN A 157 20.65 -22.44 -4.92
N GLU A 158 20.34 -21.48 -4.06
CA GLU A 158 20.77 -21.44 -2.67
C GLU A 158 19.59 -21.61 -1.72
N PRO A 159 19.70 -22.43 -0.65
CA PRO A 159 18.63 -22.63 0.31
C PRO A 159 18.55 -21.43 1.29
N ARG A 160 17.99 -20.30 0.84
CA ARG A 160 17.81 -19.08 1.64
C ARG A 160 16.34 -18.84 1.95
N THR A 161 16.08 -18.26 3.12
CA THR A 161 14.74 -17.83 3.55
C THR A 161 14.72 -16.33 3.71
N PHE A 162 13.96 -15.61 2.85
CA PHE A 162 13.86 -14.15 2.84
C PHE A 162 12.63 -13.67 2.07
N GLU A 163 12.30 -12.40 2.26
CA GLU A 163 11.29 -11.68 1.48
C GLU A 163 11.96 -10.62 0.59
N VAL A 164 11.63 -10.64 -0.69
CA VAL A 164 12.08 -9.64 -1.66
C VAL A 164 10.89 -8.88 -2.23
N ARG A 165 11.07 -7.58 -2.42
CA ARG A 165 10.03 -6.67 -2.95
C ARG A 165 10.40 -6.13 -4.31
N GLY A 166 9.39 -5.92 -5.11
CA GLY A 166 9.54 -5.42 -6.45
C GLY A 166 8.27 -4.80 -7.01
N GLU A 167 8.35 -4.44 -8.30
CA GLU A 167 7.24 -3.91 -9.06
C GLU A 167 6.93 -4.85 -10.21
N ALA A 168 5.74 -5.45 -10.19
CA ALA A 168 5.21 -6.19 -11.33
C ALA A 168 4.61 -5.19 -12.33
N TYR A 169 5.00 -5.30 -13.59
CA TYR A 169 4.61 -4.35 -14.62
C TYR A 169 4.24 -5.06 -15.93
N MET A 170 3.55 -4.35 -16.80
CA MET A 170 3.28 -4.81 -18.15
C MET A 170 4.22 -4.12 -19.13
N PRO A 171 5.06 -4.86 -19.87
CA PRO A 171 5.87 -4.31 -20.95
C PRO A 171 4.98 -3.62 -22.00
N ARG A 172 5.44 -2.50 -22.56
CA ARG A 172 4.70 -1.72 -23.58
C ARG A 172 4.21 -2.60 -24.74
N LYS A 173 5.05 -3.48 -25.24
CA LYS A 173 4.68 -4.44 -26.30
C LYS A 173 3.50 -5.35 -25.89
N SER A 174 3.54 -5.88 -24.66
CA SER A 174 2.45 -6.73 -24.14
C SER A 174 1.15 -5.93 -23.99
N PHE A 175 1.25 -4.68 -23.56
CA PHE A 175 0.12 -3.78 -23.43
C PHE A 175 -0.55 -3.46 -24.77
N PHE A 176 0.23 -3.14 -25.80
CA PHE A 176 -0.30 -2.91 -27.14
C PHE A 176 -1.02 -4.13 -27.70
N ASN A 177 -0.38 -5.30 -27.65
CA ASN A 177 -0.98 -6.55 -28.12
C ASN A 177 -2.28 -6.90 -27.36
N LEU A 178 -2.30 -6.64 -26.05
CA LEU A 178 -3.49 -6.88 -25.22
C LEU A 178 -4.65 -5.96 -25.62
N ASN A 179 -4.40 -4.69 -25.82
CA ASN A 179 -5.44 -3.74 -26.20
C ASN A 179 -5.92 -3.94 -27.65
N GLU A 180 -5.04 -4.37 -28.54
CA GLU A 180 -5.41 -4.76 -29.90
C GLU A 180 -6.38 -5.98 -29.87
N ALA A 181 -6.03 -7.03 -29.12
CA ALA A 181 -6.89 -8.19 -28.95
C ALA A 181 -8.25 -7.86 -28.28
N LYS A 182 -8.27 -6.88 -27.34
CA LYS A 182 -9.51 -6.39 -26.73
C LYS A 182 -10.39 -5.64 -27.75
N ALA A 183 -9.78 -4.80 -28.56
CA ALA A 183 -10.49 -4.05 -29.61
C ALA A 183 -11.11 -5.00 -30.67
N GLU A 184 -10.41 -6.07 -31.04
CA GLU A 184 -10.93 -7.10 -31.95
C GLU A 184 -12.14 -7.85 -31.39
N ASN A 185 -12.27 -7.94 -30.05
CA ASN A 185 -13.37 -8.59 -29.35
C ASN A 185 -14.45 -7.61 -28.86
N ASP A 186 -14.44 -6.35 -29.30
CA ASP A 186 -15.35 -5.30 -28.83
C ASP A 186 -15.30 -5.06 -27.29
N GLU A 187 -14.16 -5.39 -26.67
CA GLU A 187 -13.94 -5.15 -25.25
C GLU A 187 -13.27 -3.80 -25.00
N GLN A 188 -13.57 -3.18 -23.85
CA GLN A 188 -12.97 -1.92 -23.48
C GLN A 188 -11.46 -2.09 -23.21
N PRO A 189 -10.56 -1.31 -23.89
CA PRO A 189 -9.14 -1.40 -23.69
C PRO A 189 -8.72 -0.88 -22.31
N PHE A 190 -7.57 -1.31 -21.84
CA PHE A 190 -6.96 -0.74 -20.64
C PHE A 190 -6.41 0.66 -20.91
N ALA A 191 -6.54 1.53 -19.93
CA ALA A 191 -6.12 2.93 -20.06
C ALA A 191 -4.59 3.11 -20.11
N ASN A 192 -3.84 2.30 -19.34
CA ASN A 192 -2.38 2.35 -19.27
C ASN A 192 -1.80 0.97 -18.84
N PRO A 193 -0.47 0.76 -19.02
CA PRO A 193 0.20 -0.49 -18.62
C PRO A 193 0.07 -0.83 -17.14
N ARG A 194 0.09 0.15 -16.22
CA ARG A 194 -0.09 -0.05 -14.78
C ARG A 194 -1.46 -0.67 -14.46
N ASN A 195 -2.53 -0.08 -15.01
CA ASN A 195 -3.89 -0.61 -14.80
C ASN A 195 -4.05 -2.01 -15.40
N ALA A 196 -3.43 -2.25 -16.55
CA ALA A 196 -3.41 -3.56 -17.19
C ALA A 196 -2.66 -4.60 -16.34
N ALA A 197 -1.52 -4.24 -15.75
CA ALA A 197 -0.75 -5.10 -14.84
C ALA A 197 -1.56 -5.42 -13.57
N ALA A 198 -2.09 -4.40 -12.89
CA ALA A 198 -2.90 -4.58 -11.69
C ALA A 198 -4.15 -5.42 -11.95
N GLY A 199 -4.87 -5.17 -13.04
CA GLY A 199 -6.04 -5.94 -13.45
C GLY A 199 -5.70 -7.38 -13.85
N SER A 200 -4.49 -7.63 -14.34
CA SER A 200 -4.02 -8.98 -14.70
C SER A 200 -3.65 -9.80 -13.46
N LEU A 201 -2.95 -9.21 -12.50
CA LEU A 201 -2.56 -9.90 -11.25
C LEU A 201 -3.75 -10.16 -10.32
N ARG A 202 -4.87 -9.48 -10.52
CA ARG A 202 -6.12 -9.70 -9.78
C ARG A 202 -7.14 -10.54 -10.55
N GLN A 203 -6.71 -11.33 -11.56
CA GLN A 203 -7.54 -12.35 -12.20
C GLN A 203 -7.67 -13.58 -11.29
N LEU A 204 -8.87 -14.05 -11.09
CA LEU A 204 -9.12 -15.27 -10.30
C LEU A 204 -8.65 -16.55 -11.00
N ASP A 205 -8.52 -16.52 -12.32
CA ASP A 205 -7.92 -17.56 -13.14
C ASP A 205 -6.50 -17.19 -13.57
N SER A 206 -5.50 -17.87 -13.03
CA SER A 206 -4.08 -17.65 -13.33
C SER A 206 -3.72 -17.87 -14.80
N LYS A 207 -4.50 -18.67 -15.54
CA LYS A 207 -4.33 -18.84 -17.00
C LYS A 207 -4.55 -17.55 -17.77
N LEU A 208 -5.47 -16.70 -17.29
CA LEU A 208 -5.66 -15.36 -17.86
C LEU A 208 -4.48 -14.44 -17.54
N ALA A 209 -3.94 -14.51 -16.33
CA ALA A 209 -2.74 -13.75 -15.96
C ALA A 209 -1.53 -14.15 -16.83
N ALA A 210 -1.32 -15.45 -17.06
CA ALA A 210 -0.24 -15.98 -17.91
C ALA A 210 -0.26 -15.41 -19.33
N LYS A 211 -1.45 -15.30 -19.96
CA LYS A 211 -1.61 -14.73 -21.30
C LYS A 211 -1.22 -13.25 -21.40
N ARG A 212 -1.15 -12.54 -20.27
CA ARG A 212 -0.86 -11.10 -20.21
C ARG A 212 0.63 -10.77 -20.30
N LYS A 213 1.51 -11.76 -20.17
CA LYS A 213 2.99 -11.63 -20.30
C LYS A 213 3.55 -10.47 -19.46
N LEU A 214 3.25 -10.49 -18.17
CA LEU A 214 3.80 -9.55 -17.19
C LEU A 214 5.29 -9.80 -16.95
N SER A 215 5.98 -8.79 -16.42
CA SER A 215 7.35 -8.89 -15.93
C SER A 215 7.47 -8.25 -14.54
N VAL A 216 8.63 -8.36 -13.90
CA VAL A 216 8.90 -7.79 -12.58
C VAL A 216 10.31 -7.24 -12.53
N PHE A 217 10.51 -6.17 -11.75
CA PHE A 217 11.83 -5.75 -11.27
C PHE A 217 11.83 -5.79 -9.74
N LEU A 218 12.84 -6.48 -9.18
CA LEU A 218 13.06 -6.56 -7.74
C LEU A 218 13.99 -5.43 -7.33
N TYR A 219 13.69 -4.74 -6.21
CA TYR A 219 14.40 -3.53 -5.83
C TYR A 219 14.71 -3.43 -4.32
N SER A 220 14.26 -4.37 -3.51
CA SER A 220 14.50 -4.33 -2.06
C SER A 220 14.37 -5.70 -1.43
N VAL A 221 15.14 -5.93 -0.39
CA VAL A 221 15.04 -7.08 0.51
C VAL A 221 14.62 -6.58 1.88
N ASN A 222 13.76 -7.31 2.57
CA ASN A 222 13.30 -6.92 3.90
C ASN A 222 14.30 -7.21 5.01
N ASP A 223 15.04 -8.30 4.87
CA ASP A 223 16.02 -8.76 5.83
C ASP A 223 17.32 -9.09 5.10
N PHE A 224 18.36 -8.30 5.38
CA PHE A 224 19.67 -8.46 4.78
C PHE A 224 20.57 -9.49 5.50
N THR A 225 20.08 -10.12 6.58
CA THR A 225 20.88 -11.10 7.33
C THR A 225 21.28 -12.32 6.50
N GLN A 226 20.49 -12.64 5.48
CA GLN A 226 20.77 -13.71 4.51
C GLN A 226 21.62 -13.24 3.32
N PHE A 227 22.01 -11.96 3.29
CA PHE A 227 22.76 -11.35 2.18
C PHE A 227 24.14 -10.94 2.65
N ASN A 228 25.12 -11.07 1.75
CA ASN A 228 26.49 -10.61 1.99
C ASN A 228 26.69 -9.21 1.38
N ALA A 229 25.88 -8.25 1.84
CA ALA A 229 25.80 -6.90 1.31
C ALA A 229 25.79 -5.87 2.43
N ASP A 230 26.67 -4.87 2.35
CA ASP A 230 26.69 -3.70 3.24
C ASP A 230 26.01 -2.48 2.60
N THR A 231 25.68 -2.56 1.32
CA THR A 231 25.08 -1.48 0.56
C THR A 231 23.87 -1.94 -0.27
N GLN A 232 22.98 -1.00 -0.59
CA GLN A 232 21.85 -1.23 -1.50
C GLN A 232 22.34 -1.76 -2.87
N SER A 233 23.45 -1.23 -3.40
CA SER A 233 24.01 -1.66 -4.67
C SER A 233 24.46 -3.12 -4.64
N GLU A 234 25.18 -3.53 -3.59
CA GLU A 234 25.62 -4.92 -3.41
C GLU A 234 24.45 -5.88 -3.24
N ALA A 235 23.42 -5.47 -2.49
CA ALA A 235 22.21 -6.29 -2.34
C ALA A 235 21.49 -6.52 -3.68
N LEU A 236 21.44 -5.51 -4.56
CA LEU A 236 20.88 -5.66 -5.91
C LEU A 236 21.75 -6.54 -6.80
N ASP A 237 23.08 -6.42 -6.70
CA ASP A 237 24.04 -7.29 -7.42
C ASP A 237 23.91 -8.76 -6.97
N GLU A 238 23.71 -9.00 -5.68
CA GLU A 238 23.50 -10.34 -5.13
C GLU A 238 22.14 -10.92 -5.57
N LEU A 239 21.07 -10.11 -5.64
CA LEU A 239 19.80 -10.53 -6.22
C LEU A 239 19.96 -10.98 -7.69
N ASP A 240 20.73 -10.23 -8.49
CA ASP A 240 21.03 -10.65 -9.87
C ASP A 240 21.77 -12.01 -9.92
N GLN A 241 22.73 -12.25 -9.02
CA GLN A 241 23.46 -13.52 -8.92
C GLN A 241 22.54 -14.69 -8.50
N LEU A 242 21.53 -14.42 -7.68
CA LEU A 242 20.51 -15.40 -7.30
C LEU A 242 19.49 -15.68 -8.40
N GLY A 243 19.54 -14.96 -9.53
CA GLY A 243 18.68 -15.17 -10.69
C GLY A 243 17.42 -14.29 -10.69
N PHE A 244 17.33 -13.30 -9.82
CA PHE A 244 16.26 -12.32 -9.85
C PHE A 244 16.52 -11.24 -10.90
N LYS A 245 15.44 -10.66 -11.42
CA LYS A 245 15.54 -9.56 -12.37
C LYS A 245 15.53 -8.23 -11.62
N THR A 246 16.65 -7.52 -11.60
CA THR A 246 16.76 -6.15 -11.12
C THR A 246 16.87 -5.16 -12.29
N ASN A 247 16.58 -3.88 -12.04
CA ASN A 247 16.73 -2.87 -13.09
C ASN A 247 18.19 -2.45 -13.24
N GLN A 248 18.76 -2.65 -14.44
CA GLN A 248 20.18 -2.39 -14.72
C GLN A 248 20.48 -0.90 -14.97
N ALA A 249 19.46 -0.05 -15.08
CA ALA A 249 19.64 1.40 -15.21
C ALA A 249 20.03 2.08 -13.88
N ARG A 250 20.11 1.32 -12.79
CA ARG A 250 20.53 1.82 -11.47
C ARG A 250 21.92 2.45 -11.50
N GLN A 251 22.15 3.47 -10.70
CA GLN A 251 23.43 4.16 -10.61
C GLN A 251 23.74 4.60 -9.17
N ARG A 252 24.95 4.27 -8.70
CA ARG A 252 25.50 4.80 -7.44
C ARG A 252 26.12 6.16 -7.70
N VAL A 253 25.82 7.15 -6.84
CA VAL A 253 26.28 8.53 -6.94
C VAL A 253 26.68 9.08 -5.55
N LYS A 254 27.55 10.10 -5.52
CA LYS A 254 28.10 10.65 -4.26
C LYS A 254 27.50 12.01 -3.87
N THR A 255 26.94 12.72 -4.84
CA THR A 255 26.46 14.08 -4.63
C THR A 255 25.03 14.24 -5.12
N ILE A 256 24.34 15.24 -4.57
CA ILE A 256 23.00 15.59 -5.04
C ILE A 256 23.00 16.10 -6.49
N ASP A 257 24.08 16.72 -6.94
CA ASP A 257 24.20 17.19 -8.33
C ASP A 257 24.29 16.01 -9.31
N GLU A 258 24.96 14.91 -8.92
CA GLU A 258 24.96 13.67 -9.70
C GLU A 258 23.56 13.00 -9.72
N VAL A 259 22.78 13.11 -8.61
CA VAL A 259 21.37 12.68 -8.58
C VAL A 259 20.55 13.48 -9.59
N LEU A 260 20.72 14.81 -9.63
CA LEU A 260 20.03 15.68 -10.58
C LEU A 260 20.39 15.36 -12.03
N ALA A 261 21.65 15.09 -12.32
CA ALA A 261 22.11 14.67 -13.65
C ALA A 261 21.48 13.32 -14.08
N TYR A 262 21.35 12.35 -13.14
CA TYR A 262 20.67 11.09 -13.40
C TYR A 262 19.18 11.31 -13.70
N ILE A 263 18.51 12.20 -12.97
CA ILE A 263 17.10 12.56 -13.20
C ILE A 263 16.91 13.20 -14.58
N GLU A 264 17.77 14.15 -14.96
CA GLU A 264 17.72 14.82 -16.25
C GLU A 264 17.86 13.81 -17.40
N LYS A 265 18.88 12.93 -17.32
CA LYS A 265 19.08 11.85 -18.29
C LYS A 265 17.81 11.03 -18.51
N TRP A 266 17.17 10.55 -17.44
CA TRP A 266 16.01 9.67 -17.57
C TRP A 266 14.70 10.41 -17.85
N THR A 267 14.63 11.70 -17.57
CA THR A 267 13.53 12.56 -18.03
C THR A 267 13.49 12.61 -19.56
N GLU A 268 14.66 12.66 -20.21
CA GLU A 268 14.77 12.66 -21.67
C GLU A 268 14.60 11.27 -22.30
N GLN A 269 15.17 10.23 -21.67
CA GLN A 269 15.27 8.88 -22.24
C GLN A 269 14.12 7.93 -21.83
N ARG A 270 13.17 8.37 -21.00
CA ARG A 270 12.08 7.50 -20.50
C ARG A 270 11.19 6.92 -21.60
N GLU A 271 11.05 7.63 -22.72
CA GLU A 271 10.22 7.19 -23.85
C GLU A 271 10.84 6.03 -24.63
N ASP A 272 12.16 5.85 -24.55
CA ASP A 272 12.90 4.77 -25.21
C ASP A 272 12.82 3.45 -24.43
N LEU A 273 12.33 3.49 -23.19
CA LEU A 273 12.22 2.29 -22.36
C LEU A 273 11.08 1.38 -22.83
N PRO A 274 11.25 0.05 -22.76
CA PRO A 274 10.20 -0.91 -23.11
C PRO A 274 9.11 -1.04 -22.01
N TYR A 275 9.18 -0.23 -20.95
CA TYR A 275 8.24 -0.14 -19.83
C TYR A 275 8.09 1.31 -19.38
N ASP A 276 7.03 1.59 -18.63
CA ASP A 276 6.77 2.93 -18.12
C ASP A 276 7.42 3.17 -16.77
N ILE A 277 7.89 4.42 -16.57
CA ILE A 277 8.41 4.91 -15.29
C ILE A 277 7.70 6.23 -14.95
N ASP A 278 7.43 6.45 -13.66
CA ASP A 278 6.76 7.66 -13.16
C ASP A 278 7.69 8.58 -12.35
N GLY A 279 8.98 8.25 -12.30
CA GLY A 279 9.98 9.02 -11.58
C GLY A 279 11.28 8.26 -11.34
N ILE A 280 12.01 8.73 -10.34
CA ILE A 280 13.29 8.18 -9.89
C ILE A 280 13.21 7.93 -8.39
N VAL A 281 13.71 6.80 -7.92
CA VAL A 281 13.86 6.51 -6.49
C VAL A 281 15.31 6.76 -6.08
N ILE A 282 15.51 7.59 -5.07
CA ILE A 282 16.82 7.89 -4.49
C ILE A 282 16.86 7.24 -3.11
N LYS A 283 17.83 6.39 -2.86
CA LYS A 283 18.04 5.68 -1.59
C LYS A 283 19.42 5.98 -1.06
N VAL A 284 19.58 6.13 0.25
CA VAL A 284 20.90 6.07 0.88
C VAL A 284 21.50 4.70 0.60
N ASN A 285 22.75 4.65 0.12
CA ASN A 285 23.33 3.41 -0.37
C ASN A 285 23.82 2.47 0.75
N ALA A 286 24.41 3.00 1.83
CA ALA A 286 24.88 2.18 2.94
C ALA A 286 23.71 1.69 3.80
N LEU A 287 23.58 0.38 4.02
CA LEU A 287 22.48 -0.25 4.79
C LEU A 287 22.52 0.16 6.26
N GLU A 288 23.70 0.28 6.86
CA GLU A 288 23.86 0.79 8.22
C GLU A 288 23.27 2.19 8.37
N GLN A 289 23.50 3.08 7.39
CA GLN A 289 22.97 4.43 7.39
C GLN A 289 21.43 4.45 7.17
N GLN A 290 20.90 3.52 6.37
CA GLN A 290 19.45 3.35 6.24
C GLN A 290 18.81 2.98 7.57
N GLU A 291 19.44 2.07 8.34
CA GLU A 291 18.97 1.68 9.67
C GLU A 291 19.05 2.85 10.68
N GLU A 292 20.16 3.62 10.65
CA GLU A 292 20.33 4.79 11.54
C GLU A 292 19.25 5.84 11.31
N LEU A 293 18.92 6.14 10.04
CA LEU A 293 17.88 7.10 9.66
C LEU A 293 16.47 6.59 9.98
N GLY A 294 16.24 5.29 9.85
CA GLY A 294 14.99 4.63 10.20
C GLY A 294 13.80 5.05 9.35
N PHE A 295 12.62 4.96 9.97
CA PHE A 295 11.34 5.14 9.29
C PHE A 295 10.46 6.17 10.00
N THR A 296 9.54 6.77 9.25
CA THR A 296 8.33 7.40 9.76
C THR A 296 7.20 6.35 9.74
N GLN A 297 6.01 6.70 10.21
CA GLN A 297 4.85 5.80 10.11
C GLN A 297 4.44 5.48 8.68
N LYS A 298 4.79 6.34 7.71
CA LYS A 298 4.32 6.23 6.32
C LYS A 298 5.43 5.93 5.32
N SER A 299 6.68 6.28 5.64
CA SER A 299 7.79 6.21 4.68
C SER A 299 9.14 6.03 5.36
N PRO A 300 10.14 5.43 4.68
CA PRO A 300 11.52 5.44 5.11
C PRO A 300 12.07 6.87 5.09
N ARG A 301 12.95 7.20 6.04
CA ARG A 301 13.62 8.52 6.08
C ARG A 301 14.81 8.59 5.12
N TRP A 302 15.33 7.43 4.74
CA TRP A 302 16.54 7.25 3.92
C TRP A 302 16.25 7.14 2.41
N ALA A 303 14.97 7.20 2.00
CA ALA A 303 14.60 7.14 0.58
C ALA A 303 13.54 8.19 0.25
N ILE A 304 13.59 8.64 -1.01
CA ILE A 304 12.61 9.57 -1.58
C ILE A 304 12.35 9.22 -3.04
N ALA A 305 11.13 9.44 -3.51
CA ALA A 305 10.75 9.30 -4.90
C ALA A 305 10.63 10.69 -5.55
N TYR A 306 11.51 11.00 -6.49
CA TYR A 306 11.35 12.15 -7.35
C TYR A 306 10.34 11.80 -8.44
N LYS A 307 9.27 12.59 -8.54
CA LYS A 307 8.23 12.45 -9.54
C LYS A 307 8.54 13.32 -10.76
N PHE A 308 8.49 12.74 -11.94
CA PHE A 308 8.62 13.54 -13.16
C PHE A 308 7.54 14.61 -13.23
N PRO A 309 7.81 15.76 -13.89
CA PRO A 309 6.79 16.78 -14.11
C PRO A 309 5.56 16.17 -14.74
N ALA A 310 4.40 16.45 -14.15
CA ALA A 310 3.13 15.96 -14.65
C ALA A 310 2.82 16.60 -16.01
N GLU A 311 2.26 15.81 -16.92
CA GLU A 311 1.76 16.31 -18.21
C GLU A 311 0.64 17.34 -18.00
N GLU A 312 0.78 18.52 -18.61
CA GLU A 312 -0.22 19.58 -18.60
C GLU A 312 -0.97 19.59 -19.95
N VAL A 313 -2.30 19.58 -19.87
CA VAL A 313 -3.18 19.58 -21.05
C VAL A 313 -4.24 20.66 -20.90
N ILE A 314 -4.64 21.27 -22.02
CA ILE A 314 -5.72 22.26 -22.06
C ILE A 314 -7.03 21.56 -22.44
N THR A 315 -8.10 21.86 -21.68
CA THR A 315 -9.46 21.42 -21.97
C THR A 315 -10.48 22.48 -21.55
N GLU A 316 -11.74 22.34 -21.94
CA GLU A 316 -12.81 23.27 -21.60
C GLU A 316 -13.46 22.89 -20.28
N LEU A 317 -13.70 23.88 -19.41
CA LEU A 317 -14.48 23.76 -18.18
C LEU A 317 -15.96 23.92 -18.50
N LEU A 318 -16.69 22.81 -18.53
CA LEU A 318 -18.11 22.78 -18.89
C LEU A 318 -19.01 23.20 -17.75
N ASP A 319 -18.71 22.78 -16.50
CA ASP A 319 -19.53 23.04 -15.33
C ASP A 319 -18.70 22.84 -14.05
N ILE A 320 -19.25 23.25 -12.91
CA ILE A 320 -18.69 23.02 -11.57
C ILE A 320 -19.73 22.28 -10.72
N GLU A 321 -19.46 21.02 -10.44
CA GLU A 321 -20.29 20.18 -9.58
C GLU A 321 -19.84 20.27 -8.11
N LEU A 322 -20.79 20.32 -7.20
CA LEU A 322 -20.52 20.37 -5.76
C LEU A 322 -20.84 19.04 -5.09
N SER A 323 -19.87 18.53 -4.35
CA SER A 323 -20.04 17.35 -3.50
C SER A 323 -19.96 17.73 -2.02
N ILE A 324 -20.67 16.98 -1.17
CA ILE A 324 -20.68 17.19 0.28
C ILE A 324 -20.10 15.96 0.93
N GLY A 325 -18.95 16.15 1.59
CA GLY A 325 -18.32 15.08 2.34
C GLY A 325 -19.01 14.78 3.68
N ARG A 326 -18.65 13.66 4.30
CA ARG A 326 -19.22 13.19 5.59
C ARG A 326 -19.15 14.21 6.73
N THR A 327 -18.23 15.16 6.68
CA THR A 327 -18.08 16.24 7.68
C THR A 327 -18.76 17.54 7.25
N GLY A 328 -19.59 17.50 6.21
CA GLY A 328 -20.31 18.63 5.67
C GLY A 328 -19.49 19.56 4.78
N VAL A 329 -18.23 19.32 4.54
CA VAL A 329 -17.39 20.12 3.61
C VAL A 329 -17.98 20.07 2.23
N VAL A 330 -18.19 21.24 1.62
CA VAL A 330 -18.63 21.39 0.23
C VAL A 330 -17.39 21.53 -0.66
N THR A 331 -17.20 20.57 -1.55
CA THR A 331 -16.03 20.50 -2.42
C THR A 331 -16.42 20.71 -3.87
N PRO A 332 -15.88 21.75 -4.55
CA PRO A 332 -16.13 21.98 -5.97
C PRO A 332 -15.24 21.06 -6.83
N THR A 333 -15.85 20.50 -7.87
CA THR A 333 -15.20 19.65 -8.87
C THR A 333 -15.50 20.18 -10.26
N ALA A 334 -14.47 20.44 -11.05
CA ALA A 334 -14.59 20.82 -12.45
C ALA A 334 -15.13 19.64 -13.28
N ILE A 335 -16.15 19.88 -14.07
CA ILE A 335 -16.62 19.01 -15.15
C ILE A 335 -15.99 19.51 -16.44
N LEU A 336 -15.25 18.66 -17.11
CA LEU A 336 -14.39 19.02 -18.23
C LEU A 336 -14.83 18.31 -19.51
N GLU A 337 -14.61 18.98 -20.66
CA GLU A 337 -14.58 18.24 -21.92
C GLU A 337 -13.53 17.12 -21.81
N PRO A 338 -13.91 15.85 -22.08
CA PRO A 338 -13.00 14.73 -21.89
C PRO A 338 -11.70 14.87 -22.69
N VAL A 339 -10.55 14.77 -22.01
CA VAL A 339 -9.23 14.91 -22.61
C VAL A 339 -8.28 13.83 -22.07
N LYS A 340 -7.34 13.40 -22.92
CA LYS A 340 -6.31 12.44 -22.50
C LYS A 340 -5.19 13.15 -21.74
N VAL A 341 -4.85 12.64 -20.55
CA VAL A 341 -3.74 13.10 -19.72
C VAL A 341 -3.03 11.88 -19.13
N ALA A 342 -1.73 11.75 -19.37
CA ALA A 342 -0.94 10.61 -18.91
C ALA A 342 -1.65 9.26 -19.12
N GLY A 343 -2.05 9.00 -20.38
CA GLY A 343 -2.65 7.73 -20.80
C GLY A 343 -4.08 7.45 -20.32
N THR A 344 -4.75 8.36 -19.59
CA THR A 344 -6.14 8.18 -19.17
C THR A 344 -7.02 9.34 -19.65
N THR A 345 -8.31 9.08 -19.87
CA THR A 345 -9.28 10.12 -20.18
C THR A 345 -9.76 10.79 -18.88
N VAL A 346 -9.57 12.10 -18.81
CA VAL A 346 -9.98 12.94 -17.67
C VAL A 346 -11.18 13.78 -18.10
N SER A 347 -12.27 13.68 -17.34
CA SER A 347 -13.49 14.49 -17.50
C SER A 347 -13.87 15.24 -16.21
N ARG A 348 -13.10 15.06 -15.15
CA ARG A 348 -13.32 15.69 -13.83
C ARG A 348 -11.98 16.05 -13.21
N ALA A 349 -11.90 17.25 -12.60
CA ALA A 349 -10.69 17.70 -11.90
C ALA A 349 -11.04 18.44 -10.62
N SER A 350 -10.16 18.39 -9.62
CA SER A 350 -10.34 19.11 -8.36
C SER A 350 -10.19 20.62 -8.58
N LEU A 351 -11.05 21.38 -7.92
CA LEU A 351 -10.95 22.83 -7.77
C LEU A 351 -10.61 23.22 -6.32
N HIS A 352 -10.46 22.24 -5.44
CA HIS A 352 -10.15 22.36 -4.02
C HIS A 352 -11.18 23.12 -3.20
N ASN A 353 -11.32 24.44 -3.37
CA ASN A 353 -12.24 25.32 -2.64
C ASN A 353 -12.53 26.62 -3.41
N GLU A 354 -13.45 27.43 -2.90
CA GLU A 354 -13.86 28.70 -3.49
C GLU A 354 -12.70 29.71 -3.58
N ASP A 355 -11.87 29.80 -2.54
CA ASP A 355 -10.78 30.77 -2.50
C ASP A 355 -9.77 30.53 -3.63
N LEU A 356 -9.45 29.27 -3.93
CA LEU A 356 -8.58 28.91 -5.07
C LEU A 356 -9.25 29.16 -6.44
N ILE A 357 -10.57 28.98 -6.53
CA ILE A 357 -11.33 29.35 -7.76
C ILE A 357 -11.21 30.85 -8.03
N HIS A 358 -11.37 31.67 -6.99
CA HIS A 358 -11.26 33.12 -7.09
C HIS A 358 -9.81 33.58 -7.32
N GLU A 359 -8.84 33.01 -6.59
CA GLU A 359 -7.41 33.34 -6.76
C GLU A 359 -6.94 33.06 -8.20
N LYS A 360 -7.38 31.95 -8.79
CA LYS A 360 -7.05 31.56 -10.15
C LYS A 360 -7.99 32.17 -11.20
N ASP A 361 -9.00 32.92 -10.78
CA ASP A 361 -10.08 33.47 -11.61
C ASP A 361 -10.65 32.44 -12.61
N ILE A 362 -11.02 31.26 -12.09
CA ILE A 362 -11.58 30.17 -12.90
C ILE A 362 -13.07 30.41 -13.10
N ARG A 363 -13.55 30.34 -14.36
CA ARG A 363 -14.94 30.55 -14.73
C ARG A 363 -15.46 29.42 -15.60
N ILE A 364 -16.76 29.12 -15.50
CA ILE A 364 -17.40 28.15 -16.40
C ILE A 364 -17.29 28.64 -17.84
N GLY A 365 -16.93 27.76 -18.77
CA GLY A 365 -16.65 28.07 -20.17
C GLY A 365 -15.18 28.43 -20.45
N ASP A 366 -14.31 28.53 -19.43
CA ASP A 366 -12.89 28.76 -19.64
C ASP A 366 -12.21 27.56 -20.30
N SER A 367 -11.23 27.84 -21.16
CA SER A 367 -10.17 26.88 -21.42
C SER A 367 -9.24 26.82 -20.19
N VAL A 368 -9.09 25.65 -19.58
CA VAL A 368 -8.30 25.46 -18.37
C VAL A 368 -7.13 24.51 -18.61
N VAL A 369 -6.00 24.79 -17.97
CA VAL A 369 -4.86 23.88 -17.91
C VAL A 369 -5.09 22.92 -16.75
N ILE A 370 -5.03 21.63 -17.03
CA ILE A 370 -5.13 20.57 -16.04
C ILE A 370 -3.88 19.72 -16.04
N LYS A 371 -3.58 19.14 -14.87
CA LYS A 371 -2.57 18.08 -14.70
C LYS A 371 -3.06 17.06 -13.68
N LYS A 372 -2.37 15.92 -13.59
CA LYS A 372 -2.59 14.97 -12.50
C LYS A 372 -1.61 15.24 -11.36
N ALA A 373 -2.11 15.70 -10.21
CA ALA A 373 -1.29 15.84 -9.02
C ALA A 373 -0.79 14.45 -8.56
N GLY A 374 0.54 14.29 -8.46
CA GLY A 374 1.17 13.03 -8.11
C GLY A 374 0.82 11.86 -9.06
N ASP A 375 0.55 12.16 -10.33
CA ASP A 375 0.12 11.21 -11.38
C ASP A 375 -1.23 10.51 -11.15
N ILE A 376 -2.00 10.94 -10.16
CA ILE A 376 -3.24 10.27 -9.76
C ILE A 376 -4.46 11.18 -9.88
N ILE A 377 -4.48 12.32 -9.19
CA ILE A 377 -5.66 13.18 -9.04
C ILE A 377 -5.61 14.35 -10.02
N PRO A 378 -6.56 14.44 -10.98
CA PRO A 378 -6.63 15.62 -11.84
C PRO A 378 -6.98 16.88 -11.05
N GLU A 379 -6.27 17.97 -11.33
CA GLU A 379 -6.53 19.29 -10.77
C GLU A 379 -6.45 20.39 -11.83
N VAL A 380 -7.22 21.45 -11.63
CA VAL A 380 -7.16 22.66 -12.48
C VAL A 380 -6.05 23.58 -11.98
N ILE A 381 -5.10 23.89 -12.87
CA ILE A 381 -3.92 24.70 -12.54
C ILE A 381 -4.20 26.19 -12.74
N LYS A 382 -4.75 26.54 -13.90
CA LYS A 382 -5.02 27.93 -14.30
C LYS A 382 -6.00 27.99 -15.45
N SER A 383 -6.61 29.14 -15.65
CA SER A 383 -7.37 29.48 -16.85
C SER A 383 -6.46 30.04 -17.95
N VAL A 384 -6.79 29.78 -19.21
CA VAL A 384 -6.14 30.39 -20.40
C VAL A 384 -6.94 31.62 -20.80
N LEU A 385 -6.56 32.77 -20.24
CA LEU A 385 -7.34 34.01 -20.33
C LEU A 385 -7.60 34.47 -21.77
N ASP A 386 -6.63 34.23 -22.67
CA ASP A 386 -6.76 34.61 -24.12
C ASP A 386 -7.85 33.81 -24.84
N ARG A 387 -8.36 32.74 -24.25
CA ARG A 387 -9.41 31.88 -24.81
C ARG A 387 -10.73 31.98 -24.05
N ARG A 388 -10.81 32.91 -23.07
CA ARG A 388 -12.01 33.08 -22.24
C ARG A 388 -13.18 33.65 -23.07
N PRO A 389 -14.38 33.04 -22.97
CA PRO A 389 -15.60 33.61 -23.55
C PRO A 389 -15.91 35.01 -22.97
N GLU A 390 -16.36 35.94 -23.78
CA GLU A 390 -16.69 37.31 -23.34
C GLU A 390 -17.79 37.36 -22.27
N ASN A 391 -18.66 36.36 -22.22
CA ASN A 391 -19.79 36.24 -21.31
C ASN A 391 -19.48 35.33 -20.07
N ALA A 392 -18.23 34.96 -19.85
CA ALA A 392 -17.85 34.13 -18.68
C ALA A 392 -17.95 34.95 -17.40
N GLU A 393 -18.90 34.57 -16.53
CA GLU A 393 -19.12 35.22 -15.25
C GLU A 393 -18.25 34.61 -14.15
N GLN A 394 -17.93 35.41 -13.12
CA GLN A 394 -17.21 34.93 -11.95
C GLN A 394 -18.05 33.89 -11.22
N TYR A 395 -17.44 32.76 -10.87
CA TYR A 395 -18.12 31.71 -10.14
C TYR A 395 -18.27 32.06 -8.66
N HIS A 396 -19.43 31.78 -8.10
CA HIS A 396 -19.70 31.89 -6.67
C HIS A 396 -20.30 30.60 -6.15
N MET A 397 -19.83 30.17 -4.99
CA MET A 397 -20.43 29.03 -4.29
C MET A 397 -21.87 29.39 -3.84
N PRO A 398 -22.79 28.41 -3.80
CA PRO A 398 -24.13 28.66 -3.30
C PRO A 398 -24.10 28.99 -1.82
N THR A 399 -25.10 29.73 -1.36
CA THR A 399 -25.31 30.05 0.08
C THR A 399 -26.01 28.94 0.84
N HIS A 400 -26.64 28.01 0.12
CA HIS A 400 -27.39 26.89 0.70
C HIS A 400 -26.84 25.55 0.20
N CYS A 401 -26.94 24.52 1.03
CA CYS A 401 -26.52 23.17 0.75
C CYS A 401 -27.31 22.57 -0.42
N PRO A 402 -26.65 22.10 -1.51
CA PRO A 402 -27.34 21.54 -2.66
C PRO A 402 -28.07 20.21 -2.35
N SER A 403 -27.80 19.56 -1.20
CA SER A 403 -28.47 18.32 -0.80
C SER A 403 -29.65 18.51 0.14
N CYS A 404 -29.60 19.48 1.06
CA CYS A 404 -30.62 19.60 2.12
C CYS A 404 -31.12 21.03 2.32
N ASP A 405 -30.71 21.98 1.47
CA ASP A 405 -31.13 23.40 1.48
C ASP A 405 -30.85 24.16 2.78
N HIS A 406 -30.01 23.60 3.67
CA HIS A 406 -29.59 24.30 4.88
C HIS A 406 -28.54 25.35 4.56
N GLU A 407 -28.52 26.48 5.24
CA GLU A 407 -27.54 27.55 5.05
C GLU A 407 -26.09 26.99 5.24
N LEU A 408 -25.19 27.28 4.31
CA LEU A 408 -23.80 26.93 4.40
C LEU A 408 -23.04 27.95 5.25
N VAL A 409 -22.14 27.46 6.08
CA VAL A 409 -21.33 28.30 6.97
C VAL A 409 -19.84 28.10 6.71
N ARG A 410 -19.06 29.16 6.95
CA ARG A 410 -17.60 29.08 7.00
C ARG A 410 -17.20 29.12 8.47
N ILE A 411 -16.60 28.04 8.97
CA ILE A 411 -16.13 27.96 10.36
C ILE A 411 -14.87 28.82 10.50
N GLU A 412 -14.75 29.57 11.58
CA GLU A 412 -13.59 30.41 11.87
C GLU A 412 -12.29 29.56 11.85
N GLY A 413 -11.31 30.01 11.08
CA GLY A 413 -10.04 29.29 10.87
C GLY A 413 -10.10 28.16 9.83
N GLU A 414 -11.22 27.96 9.14
CA GLU A 414 -11.36 27.01 8.02
C GLU A 414 -11.65 27.73 6.71
N VAL A 415 -11.04 27.23 5.61
CA VAL A 415 -11.23 27.77 4.25
C VAL A 415 -12.51 27.25 3.61
N ALA A 416 -12.94 26.03 3.97
CA ALA A 416 -14.03 25.34 3.33
C ALA A 416 -15.42 25.80 3.83
N LEU A 417 -16.39 25.94 2.91
CA LEU A 417 -17.81 26.03 3.24
C LEU A 417 -18.32 24.67 3.76
N ARG A 418 -19.26 24.72 4.70
CA ARG A 418 -19.83 23.53 5.33
C ARG A 418 -21.35 23.59 5.47
N CYS A 419 -21.96 22.44 5.24
CA CYS A 419 -23.30 22.14 5.71
C CYS A 419 -23.21 21.60 7.15
N ILE A 420 -23.80 22.28 8.10
CA ILE A 420 -23.82 21.89 9.52
C ILE A 420 -25.08 21.11 9.93
N ASN A 421 -25.97 20.81 9.00
CA ASN A 421 -27.17 20.04 9.25
C ASN A 421 -26.83 18.54 9.46
N PRO A 422 -27.00 17.98 10.68
CA PRO A 422 -26.73 16.58 10.96
C PRO A 422 -27.64 15.59 10.22
N LYS A 423 -28.77 16.07 9.69
CA LYS A 423 -29.74 15.30 8.91
C LYS A 423 -29.53 15.45 7.39
N CYS A 424 -28.43 16.05 6.97
CA CYS A 424 -28.10 16.18 5.55
C CYS A 424 -27.91 14.78 4.91
N GLN A 425 -28.71 14.47 3.90
CA GLN A 425 -28.66 13.16 3.23
C GLN A 425 -27.30 12.82 2.70
N ALA A 426 -26.60 13.76 2.06
CA ALA A 426 -25.25 13.54 1.54
C ALA A 426 -24.27 13.18 2.66
N GLN A 427 -24.32 13.85 3.82
CA GLN A 427 -23.46 13.51 4.95
C GLN A 427 -23.77 12.14 5.53
N LEU A 428 -25.04 11.76 5.61
CA LEU A 428 -25.45 10.43 6.08
C LEU A 428 -24.94 9.33 5.15
N VAL A 429 -25.13 9.48 3.85
CA VAL A 429 -24.63 8.51 2.84
C VAL A 429 -23.11 8.40 2.88
N GLU A 430 -22.40 9.52 2.93
CA GLU A 430 -20.93 9.52 3.03
C GLU A 430 -20.43 8.91 4.36
N GLY A 431 -21.19 9.08 5.45
CA GLY A 431 -20.92 8.39 6.72
C GLY A 431 -21.07 6.88 6.62
N LEU A 432 -22.11 6.39 5.93
CA LEU A 432 -22.30 4.96 5.64
C LEU A 432 -21.18 4.39 4.76
N ILE A 433 -20.79 5.11 3.69
CA ILE A 433 -19.67 4.74 2.82
C ILE A 433 -18.36 4.65 3.61
N HIS A 434 -18.10 5.60 4.49
CA HIS A 434 -16.93 5.58 5.36
C HIS A 434 -16.94 4.37 6.30
N PHE A 435 -18.09 4.07 6.92
CA PHE A 435 -18.24 2.96 7.86
C PHE A 435 -17.89 1.60 7.23
N VAL A 436 -18.31 1.38 5.99
CA VAL A 436 -18.05 0.11 5.29
C VAL A 436 -16.68 0.05 4.63
N SER A 437 -15.94 1.15 4.63
CA SER A 437 -14.65 1.26 3.95
C SER A 437 -13.60 0.29 4.50
N ARG A 438 -12.55 0.04 3.71
CA ARG A 438 -11.49 -0.93 4.01
C ARG A 438 -10.80 -0.70 5.35
N GLN A 439 -10.56 0.56 5.73
CA GLN A 439 -9.88 0.90 6.99
C GLN A 439 -10.81 0.95 8.21
N ALA A 440 -12.13 0.91 7.97
CA ALA A 440 -13.16 0.86 8.99
C ALA A 440 -13.67 -0.58 9.15
N MET A 441 -14.95 -0.83 8.94
CA MET A 441 -15.54 -2.16 9.11
C MET A 441 -15.27 -3.13 7.94
N ASN A 442 -14.65 -2.65 6.85
CA ASN A 442 -14.16 -3.46 5.72
C ASN A 442 -15.20 -4.47 5.19
N ILE A 443 -16.37 -3.97 4.82
CA ILE A 443 -17.45 -4.80 4.29
C ILE A 443 -17.31 -4.91 2.78
N ASP A 444 -16.66 -5.97 2.31
CA ASP A 444 -16.43 -6.19 0.89
C ASP A 444 -17.76 -6.34 0.13
N GLY A 445 -17.83 -5.70 -1.04
CA GLY A 445 -19.02 -5.73 -1.89
C GLY A 445 -20.03 -4.64 -1.58
N LEU A 446 -19.93 -3.94 -0.46
CA LEU A 446 -20.81 -2.83 -0.09
C LEU A 446 -20.20 -1.48 -0.51
N GLY A 447 -20.05 -1.28 -1.81
CA GLY A 447 -19.48 -0.05 -2.37
C GLY A 447 -20.49 1.10 -2.45
N THR A 448 -19.99 2.30 -2.82
CA THR A 448 -20.75 3.55 -2.89
C THR A 448 -22.11 3.43 -3.59
N LYS A 449 -22.17 2.77 -4.74
CA LYS A 449 -23.42 2.62 -5.51
C LYS A 449 -24.47 1.76 -4.79
N ILE A 450 -24.05 0.75 -4.05
CA ILE A 450 -24.97 -0.13 -3.31
C ILE A 450 -25.44 0.58 -2.05
N ILE A 451 -24.56 1.26 -1.33
CA ILE A 451 -24.96 2.12 -0.18
C ILE A 451 -25.99 3.15 -0.61
N GLN A 452 -25.77 3.80 -1.75
CA GLN A 452 -26.70 4.79 -2.28
C GLN A 452 -28.08 4.18 -2.60
N GLN A 453 -28.12 3.03 -3.30
CA GLN A 453 -29.37 2.31 -3.57
C GLN A 453 -30.08 1.89 -2.28
N LEU A 454 -29.36 1.35 -1.30
CA LEU A 454 -29.93 0.95 -0.01
C LEU A 454 -30.54 2.15 0.74
N TYR A 455 -29.87 3.30 0.72
CA TYR A 455 -30.34 4.52 1.35
C TYR A 455 -31.57 5.09 0.62
N GLU A 456 -31.53 5.17 -0.71
CA GLU A 456 -32.62 5.67 -1.54
C GLU A 456 -33.89 4.81 -1.44
N ASN A 457 -33.73 3.48 -1.24
CA ASN A 457 -34.83 2.55 -1.01
C ASN A 457 -35.24 2.47 0.48
N GLU A 458 -34.72 3.35 1.34
CA GLU A 458 -35.01 3.40 2.78
C GLU A 458 -34.68 2.12 3.56
N LEU A 459 -33.83 1.25 3.02
CA LEU A 459 -33.40 -0.01 3.65
C LEU A 459 -32.38 0.23 4.77
N ILE A 460 -31.59 1.29 4.68
CA ILE A 460 -30.63 1.71 5.70
C ILE A 460 -30.76 3.22 5.97
N LYS A 461 -30.73 3.62 7.25
CA LYS A 461 -30.76 5.02 7.71
C LYS A 461 -29.55 5.37 8.56
N ASP A 462 -28.97 4.37 9.23
CA ASP A 462 -27.77 4.46 10.04
C ASP A 462 -26.84 3.25 9.80
N VAL A 463 -25.66 3.29 10.38
CA VAL A 463 -24.63 2.22 10.20
C VAL A 463 -25.05 0.88 10.81
N ALA A 464 -25.94 0.87 11.81
CA ALA A 464 -26.41 -0.37 12.43
C ALA A 464 -27.39 -1.11 11.53
N ASP A 465 -28.17 -0.41 10.70
CA ASP A 465 -29.12 -1.02 9.76
C ASP A 465 -28.44 -1.99 8.79
N ILE A 466 -27.17 -1.76 8.48
CA ILE A 466 -26.37 -2.63 7.62
C ILE A 466 -26.36 -4.09 8.13
N PHE A 467 -26.31 -4.26 9.46
CA PHE A 467 -26.29 -5.59 10.08
C PHE A 467 -27.69 -6.23 10.23
N TYR A 468 -28.74 -5.53 9.79
CA TYR A 468 -30.12 -6.04 9.73
C TYR A 468 -30.53 -6.47 8.33
N LEU A 469 -29.74 -6.16 7.28
CA LEU A 469 -30.03 -6.50 5.91
C LEU A 469 -30.19 -8.01 5.71
N THR A 470 -31.21 -8.37 4.92
CA THR A 470 -31.54 -9.76 4.55
C THR A 470 -31.35 -9.99 3.05
N LYS A 471 -31.48 -11.24 2.61
CA LYS A 471 -31.41 -11.58 1.19
C LYS A 471 -32.56 -10.89 0.42
N GLU A 472 -33.74 -10.87 1.01
CA GLU A 472 -34.96 -10.26 0.45
C GLU A 472 -34.81 -8.75 0.22
N ASP A 473 -34.07 -8.06 1.09
CA ASP A 473 -33.78 -6.62 0.93
C ASP A 473 -32.81 -6.35 -0.24
N LEU A 474 -31.92 -7.29 -0.52
CA LEU A 474 -30.88 -7.12 -1.52
C LEU A 474 -31.26 -7.58 -2.93
N GLU A 475 -32.20 -8.54 -3.05
CA GLU A 475 -32.66 -9.08 -4.32
C GLU A 475 -33.23 -8.03 -5.31
N PRO A 476 -33.98 -7.01 -4.86
CA PRO A 476 -34.53 -6.01 -5.77
C PRO A 476 -33.51 -4.99 -6.29
N LEU A 477 -32.29 -4.95 -5.72
CA LEU A 477 -31.28 -3.95 -6.09
C LEU A 477 -30.63 -4.23 -7.44
N ASP A 478 -30.32 -3.17 -8.15
CA ASP A 478 -29.66 -3.27 -9.46
C ASP A 478 -28.30 -3.99 -9.39
N ARG A 479 -28.09 -4.94 -10.32
CA ARG A 479 -26.84 -5.70 -10.46
C ARG A 479 -26.48 -6.55 -9.23
N MET A 480 -27.48 -6.99 -8.48
CA MET A 480 -27.35 -7.89 -7.34
C MET A 480 -27.80 -9.30 -7.73
N GLY A 481 -26.88 -10.11 -8.27
CA GLY A 481 -27.12 -11.53 -8.51
C GLY A 481 -26.88 -12.36 -7.23
N GLU A 482 -27.46 -13.56 -7.16
CA GLU A 482 -27.46 -14.45 -5.99
C GLU A 482 -26.08 -14.63 -5.34
N LYS A 483 -25.03 -14.95 -6.13
CA LYS A 483 -23.65 -15.11 -5.64
C LYS A 483 -23.11 -13.84 -4.98
N LYS A 484 -23.47 -12.66 -5.52
CA LYS A 484 -23.02 -11.37 -4.98
C LYS A 484 -23.72 -11.06 -3.66
N ILE A 485 -25.01 -11.37 -3.55
CA ILE A 485 -25.80 -11.24 -2.31
C ILE A 485 -25.22 -12.13 -1.23
N ASP A 486 -24.98 -13.42 -1.52
CA ASP A 486 -24.39 -14.36 -0.56
C ASP A 486 -23.01 -13.92 -0.07
N ASN A 487 -22.16 -13.42 -0.97
CA ASN A 487 -20.84 -12.88 -0.60
C ASN A 487 -20.96 -11.63 0.28
N LEU A 488 -21.88 -10.73 -0.04
CA LEU A 488 -22.12 -9.52 0.74
C LEU A 488 -22.62 -9.84 2.15
N LEU A 489 -23.60 -10.74 2.28
CA LEU A 489 -24.10 -11.15 3.60
C LEU A 489 -23.03 -11.84 4.44
N LYS A 490 -22.16 -12.64 3.83
CA LYS A 490 -20.98 -13.20 4.51
C LYS A 490 -20.00 -12.11 4.96
N ALA A 491 -19.74 -11.10 4.13
CA ALA A 491 -18.87 -9.98 4.50
C ALA A 491 -19.44 -9.15 5.66
N ILE A 492 -20.75 -8.90 5.69
CA ILE A 492 -21.45 -8.26 6.79
C ILE A 492 -21.31 -9.08 8.09
N GLU A 493 -21.48 -10.40 8.02
CA GLU A 493 -21.36 -11.28 9.19
C GLU A 493 -19.93 -11.29 9.72
N LEU A 494 -18.93 -11.39 8.83
CA LEU A 494 -17.50 -11.33 9.22
C LEU A 494 -17.14 -9.99 9.89
N ALA A 495 -17.69 -8.88 9.38
CA ALA A 495 -17.42 -7.57 9.92
C ALA A 495 -17.86 -7.39 11.38
N LYS A 496 -18.85 -8.15 11.86
CA LYS A 496 -19.26 -8.14 13.28
C LYS A 496 -18.11 -8.52 14.21
N SER A 497 -17.15 -9.28 13.72
CA SER A 497 -16.00 -9.74 14.51
C SER A 497 -14.84 -8.75 14.53
N ASN A 498 -14.91 -7.62 13.84
CA ASN A 498 -13.84 -6.62 13.81
C ASN A 498 -13.53 -6.06 15.19
N SER A 499 -12.30 -5.60 15.38
CA SER A 499 -11.83 -5.05 16.65
C SER A 499 -12.37 -3.64 16.91
N LEU A 500 -12.39 -3.22 18.17
CA LEU A 500 -12.97 -1.93 18.60
C LEU A 500 -12.41 -0.71 17.86
N GLU A 501 -11.11 -0.69 17.55
CA GLU A 501 -10.49 0.44 16.86
C GLU A 501 -11.06 0.65 15.45
N GLN A 502 -11.42 -0.44 14.77
CA GLN A 502 -12.05 -0.38 13.44
C GLN A 502 -13.48 0.18 13.55
N LEU A 503 -14.22 -0.22 14.57
CA LEU A 503 -15.53 0.35 14.86
C LEU A 503 -15.44 1.83 15.20
N LEU A 504 -14.54 2.24 16.08
CA LEU A 504 -14.33 3.64 16.47
C LEU A 504 -13.98 4.51 15.25
N PHE A 505 -13.07 4.05 14.41
CA PHE A 505 -12.75 4.74 13.17
C PHE A 505 -13.95 4.80 12.22
N GLY A 506 -14.70 3.69 12.10
CA GLY A 506 -15.89 3.57 11.25
C GLY A 506 -17.02 4.51 11.65
N LEU A 507 -17.23 4.78 12.94
CA LEU A 507 -18.20 5.74 13.43
C LEU A 507 -17.96 7.18 12.93
N GLY A 508 -16.77 7.46 12.37
CA GLY A 508 -16.49 8.70 11.68
C GLY A 508 -16.36 9.92 12.58
N ILE A 509 -16.02 9.74 13.85
CA ILE A 509 -15.81 10.83 14.81
C ILE A 509 -14.81 11.83 14.25
N ARG A 510 -15.14 13.12 14.31
CA ARG A 510 -14.27 14.18 13.77
C ARG A 510 -12.91 14.18 14.45
N HIS A 511 -11.85 14.35 13.67
CA HIS A 511 -10.45 14.30 14.10
C HIS A 511 -9.93 12.92 14.51
N LEU A 512 -10.78 11.91 14.67
CA LEU A 512 -10.38 10.57 15.06
C LEU A 512 -9.93 9.76 13.85
N GLY A 513 -8.61 9.65 13.66
CA GLY A 513 -7.99 8.82 12.61
C GLY A 513 -7.71 7.40 13.09
N VAL A 514 -7.27 6.52 12.18
CA VAL A 514 -6.98 5.10 12.45
C VAL A 514 -6.07 4.91 13.66
N LYS A 515 -4.93 5.64 13.71
CA LYS A 515 -3.96 5.52 14.82
C LYS A 515 -4.55 5.93 16.17
N ALA A 516 -5.26 7.05 16.22
CA ALA A 516 -5.86 7.51 17.46
C ALA A 516 -6.98 6.55 17.93
N SER A 517 -7.76 6.00 17.00
CA SER A 517 -8.74 4.94 17.30
C SER A 517 -8.07 3.72 17.92
N GLN A 518 -6.93 3.29 17.39
CA GLN A 518 -6.17 2.16 17.92
C GLN A 518 -5.67 2.43 19.34
N VAL A 519 -5.01 3.58 19.57
CA VAL A 519 -4.46 3.95 20.88
C VAL A 519 -5.54 4.04 21.94
N ILE A 520 -6.70 4.63 21.60
CA ILE A 520 -7.86 4.73 22.51
C ILE A 520 -8.43 3.34 22.79
N ALA A 521 -8.64 2.51 21.76
CA ALA A 521 -9.19 1.18 21.91
C ALA A 521 -8.26 0.26 22.74
N GLU A 522 -6.96 0.34 22.54
CA GLU A 522 -5.95 -0.40 23.32
C GLU A 522 -6.02 -0.01 24.81
N LYS A 523 -6.07 1.29 25.13
CA LYS A 523 -6.09 1.79 26.51
C LYS A 523 -7.37 1.42 27.24
N TYR A 524 -8.53 1.62 26.63
CA TYR A 524 -9.83 1.42 27.30
C TYR A 524 -10.44 0.05 27.07
N SER A 525 -10.05 -0.65 26.02
CA SER A 525 -10.37 -2.05 25.72
C SER A 525 -11.81 -2.35 25.33
N THR A 526 -12.80 -1.60 25.84
CA THR A 526 -14.22 -1.83 25.55
C THR A 526 -14.95 -0.51 25.29
N MET A 527 -15.98 -0.57 24.46
CA MET A 527 -16.85 0.59 24.17
C MET A 527 -17.52 1.14 25.46
N ASP A 528 -17.92 0.27 26.38
CA ASP A 528 -18.60 0.71 27.60
C ASP A 528 -17.70 1.59 28.48
N LYS A 529 -16.42 1.31 28.55
CA LYS A 529 -15.47 2.17 29.29
C LYS A 529 -15.27 3.53 28.63
N LEU A 530 -15.56 3.66 27.33
CA LEU A 530 -15.44 4.93 26.61
C LEU A 530 -16.61 5.88 26.91
N PHE A 531 -17.73 5.41 27.43
CA PHE A 531 -18.85 6.28 27.78
C PHE A 531 -18.63 7.14 29.04
N ASP A 532 -17.65 6.79 29.85
CA ASP A 532 -17.35 7.44 31.11
C ASP A 532 -16.04 8.24 31.10
N ILE A 533 -15.39 8.37 29.91
CA ILE A 533 -14.11 9.08 29.79
C ILE A 533 -14.31 10.60 29.74
N THR A 534 -13.35 11.33 30.28
CA THR A 534 -13.27 12.79 30.22
C THR A 534 -12.30 13.27 29.16
N GLU A 535 -12.34 14.58 28.84
CA GLU A 535 -11.35 15.18 27.94
C GLU A 535 -9.92 15.05 28.53
N GLU A 536 -9.77 15.24 29.85
CA GLU A 536 -8.51 15.14 30.57
C GLU A 536 -7.91 13.72 30.45
N ASP A 537 -8.75 12.67 30.56
CA ASP A 537 -8.31 11.28 30.40
C ASP A 537 -7.74 10.99 29.02
N LEU A 538 -8.33 11.60 27.98
CA LEU A 538 -7.88 11.47 26.59
C LEU A 538 -6.63 12.28 26.33
N ILE A 539 -6.54 13.52 26.82
CA ILE A 539 -5.37 14.39 26.65
C ILE A 539 -4.14 13.81 27.37
N ALA A 540 -4.32 13.05 28.43
CA ALA A 540 -3.22 12.32 29.10
C ALA A 540 -2.59 11.23 28.22
N ILE A 541 -3.19 10.90 27.08
CA ILE A 541 -2.63 9.96 26.09
C ILE A 541 -1.71 10.73 25.14
N HIS A 542 -0.48 10.22 24.96
CA HIS A 542 0.45 10.78 23.99
C HIS A 542 -0.17 10.85 22.59
N ASP A 543 0.04 11.95 21.87
CA ASP A 543 -0.48 12.24 20.53
C ASP A 543 -2.00 12.56 20.46
N ILE A 544 -2.71 12.67 21.59
CA ILE A 544 -4.11 13.13 21.62
C ILE A 544 -4.19 14.57 22.10
N GLY A 545 -4.57 15.47 21.20
CA GLY A 545 -4.76 16.89 21.52
C GLY A 545 -6.21 17.24 21.91
N HIS A 546 -6.43 18.44 22.47
CA HIS A 546 -7.71 18.95 22.95
C HIS A 546 -8.86 18.83 21.93
N LYS A 547 -8.63 19.18 20.64
CA LYS A 547 -9.69 19.13 19.60
C LYS A 547 -10.19 17.72 19.36
N LEU A 548 -9.29 16.72 19.38
CA LEU A 548 -9.67 15.33 19.24
C LEU A 548 -10.40 14.82 20.48
N ALA A 549 -9.87 15.10 21.68
CA ALA A 549 -10.47 14.69 22.95
C ALA A 549 -11.91 15.21 23.07
N GLN A 550 -12.12 16.52 22.85
CA GLN A 550 -13.43 17.14 22.85
C GLN A 550 -14.37 16.49 21.82
N SER A 551 -13.90 16.23 20.59
CA SER A 551 -14.74 15.57 19.56
C SER A 551 -15.19 14.19 19.97
N VAL A 552 -14.35 13.39 20.61
CA VAL A 552 -14.68 12.04 21.06
C VAL A 552 -15.68 12.08 22.22
N VAL A 553 -15.44 12.90 23.24
CA VAL A 553 -16.33 13.02 24.40
C VAL A 553 -17.72 13.52 23.97
N THR A 554 -17.78 14.63 23.23
CA THR A 554 -19.05 15.19 22.72
C THR A 554 -19.83 14.17 21.88
N TYR A 555 -19.14 13.37 21.04
CA TYR A 555 -19.77 12.33 20.23
C TYR A 555 -20.39 11.22 21.12
N LEU A 556 -19.67 10.74 22.12
CA LEU A 556 -20.10 9.64 23.00
C LEU A 556 -21.13 10.06 24.04
N GLU A 557 -21.21 11.35 24.39
CA GLU A 557 -22.26 11.90 25.26
C GLU A 557 -23.64 11.98 24.59
N ASN A 558 -23.69 11.98 23.25
CA ASN A 558 -24.90 12.07 22.48
C ASN A 558 -25.77 10.82 22.67
N GLU A 559 -27.05 11.03 23.13
CA GLU A 559 -28.00 9.95 23.38
C GLU A 559 -28.34 9.12 22.13
N ASP A 560 -28.40 9.74 20.93
CA ASP A 560 -28.68 9.06 19.68
C ASP A 560 -27.50 8.09 19.33
N ILE A 561 -26.27 8.50 19.65
CA ILE A 561 -25.09 7.66 19.46
C ILE A 561 -25.09 6.49 20.44
N ARG A 562 -25.47 6.72 21.69
CA ARG A 562 -25.60 5.62 22.67
C ARG A 562 -26.65 4.61 22.21
N ALA A 563 -27.82 5.09 21.72
CA ALA A 563 -28.83 4.22 21.14
C ALA A 563 -28.33 3.44 19.91
N LEU A 564 -27.54 4.09 19.04
CA LEU A 564 -26.90 3.47 17.89
C LEU A 564 -25.94 2.34 18.31
N ILE A 565 -25.10 2.58 19.32
CA ILE A 565 -24.18 1.56 19.86
C ILE A 565 -24.96 0.36 20.44
N GLU A 566 -26.04 0.61 21.17
CA GLU A 566 -26.90 -0.48 21.67
C GLU A 566 -27.54 -1.28 20.53
N LYS A 567 -27.96 -0.63 19.45
CA LYS A 567 -28.49 -1.29 18.26
C LYS A 567 -27.44 -2.18 17.57
N LEU A 568 -26.17 -1.76 17.55
CA LEU A 568 -25.03 -2.57 17.07
C LEU A 568 -24.77 -3.77 17.99
N LYS A 569 -24.81 -3.59 19.33
CA LYS A 569 -24.64 -4.68 20.31
C LYS A 569 -25.70 -5.77 20.16
N VAL A 570 -26.97 -5.39 19.91
CA VAL A 570 -28.06 -6.34 19.65
C VAL A 570 -27.78 -7.26 18.47
N LYS A 571 -27.04 -6.77 17.46
CA LYS A 571 -26.59 -7.57 16.31
C LYS A 571 -25.25 -8.27 16.52
N ASN A 572 -24.74 -8.34 17.72
CA ASN A 572 -23.49 -8.97 18.10
C ASN A 572 -22.24 -8.36 17.40
N VAL A 573 -22.28 -7.06 17.10
CA VAL A 573 -21.07 -6.36 16.66
C VAL A 573 -20.12 -6.27 17.85
N ASN A 574 -18.86 -6.64 17.64
CA ASN A 574 -17.86 -6.68 18.69
C ASN A 574 -17.56 -5.28 19.24
N MET A 575 -17.59 -5.14 20.56
CA MET A 575 -17.34 -3.90 21.29
C MET A 575 -16.03 -3.90 22.07
N THR A 576 -15.14 -4.86 21.76
CA THR A 576 -13.90 -5.05 22.50
C THR A 576 -12.69 -4.97 21.58
N TYR A 577 -11.60 -4.45 22.11
CA TYR A 577 -10.30 -4.46 21.45
C TYR A 577 -9.75 -5.89 21.40
N LYS A 578 -9.32 -6.33 20.21
CA LYS A 578 -8.79 -7.70 19.98
C LYS A 578 -7.29 -7.73 19.73
N GLY A 579 -6.64 -6.58 19.68
CA GLY A 579 -5.20 -6.49 19.53
C GLY A 579 -4.46 -6.89 20.83
N VAL A 580 -3.15 -7.07 20.69
CA VAL A 580 -2.28 -7.31 21.86
C VAL A 580 -2.15 -6.00 22.64
N LYS A 581 -2.55 -6.01 23.89
CA LYS A 581 -2.37 -4.86 24.77
C LYS A 581 -0.95 -4.87 25.32
N THR A 582 -0.19 -3.85 24.96
CA THR A 582 1.18 -3.66 25.46
C THR A 582 1.23 -3.56 27.00
N SER A 583 0.14 -3.09 27.62
CA SER A 583 0.03 -2.94 29.10
C SER A 583 -0.36 -4.20 29.87
N GLU A 584 -0.91 -5.23 29.21
CA GLU A 584 -1.34 -6.51 29.84
C GLU A 584 -0.36 -7.66 29.56
N LEU A 585 0.69 -7.42 28.77
CA LEU A 585 1.78 -8.36 28.71
C LEU A 585 2.42 -8.39 30.11
N GLU A 586 2.20 -9.46 30.86
CA GLU A 586 3.07 -9.84 31.98
C GLU A 586 4.46 -10.15 31.38
N GLY A 587 5.08 -9.13 30.81
CA GLY A 587 6.41 -9.25 30.23
C GLY A 587 7.39 -9.68 31.33
N HIS A 588 8.42 -10.37 30.92
CA HIS A 588 9.47 -10.78 31.87
C HIS A 588 10.07 -9.53 32.54
N PRO A 589 10.25 -9.50 33.85
CA PRO A 589 10.73 -8.31 34.61
C PRO A 589 12.02 -7.70 34.04
N GLU A 590 12.81 -8.51 33.36
CA GLU A 590 14.08 -8.10 32.75
C GLU A 590 13.95 -7.27 31.47
N PHE A 591 12.82 -7.39 30.80
CA PHE A 591 12.54 -6.68 29.53
C PHE A 591 11.41 -5.65 29.62
N LYS A 592 10.52 -5.84 30.59
CA LYS A 592 9.35 -4.97 30.77
C LYS A 592 9.77 -3.51 30.95
N ASP A 593 9.13 -2.63 30.19
CA ASP A 593 9.34 -1.17 30.16
C ASP A 593 10.75 -0.72 29.73
N LYS A 594 11.62 -1.63 29.30
CA LYS A 594 12.96 -1.29 28.80
C LYS A 594 12.93 -0.90 27.34
N THR A 595 13.74 0.12 27.01
CA THR A 595 14.03 0.50 25.63
C THR A 595 15.23 -0.29 25.14
N ILE A 596 15.03 -1.15 24.16
CA ILE A 596 16.03 -2.10 23.63
C ILE A 596 16.35 -1.77 22.17
N VAL A 597 17.63 -1.86 21.80
CA VAL A 597 18.10 -1.69 20.42
C VAL A 597 18.75 -2.98 19.95
N LEU A 598 18.33 -3.46 18.77
CA LEU A 598 18.98 -4.55 18.07
C LEU A 598 19.97 -4.01 17.04
N THR A 599 21.20 -4.53 17.01
CA THR A 599 22.23 -4.10 16.05
C THR A 599 23.08 -5.28 15.60
N GLY A 600 23.73 -5.16 14.42
CA GLY A 600 24.51 -6.25 13.84
C GLY A 600 23.68 -7.35 13.19
N LYS A 601 24.35 -8.37 12.66
CA LYS A 601 23.72 -9.56 12.06
C LYS A 601 23.37 -10.57 13.14
N LEU A 602 22.08 -10.92 13.22
CA LEU A 602 21.60 -12.03 14.07
C LEU A 602 21.50 -13.28 13.22
N TYR A 603 22.05 -14.41 13.69
CA TYR A 603 22.11 -15.67 12.95
C TYR A 603 21.14 -16.74 13.46
N GLN A 604 20.76 -16.66 14.75
CA GLN A 604 19.89 -17.66 15.36
C GLN A 604 18.41 -17.33 15.23
N MET A 605 18.08 -16.07 14.91
CA MET A 605 16.72 -15.59 14.59
C MET A 605 16.78 -14.32 13.76
N THR A 606 15.72 -14.02 13.05
CA THR A 606 15.63 -12.74 12.33
C THR A 606 15.44 -11.59 13.31
N ARG A 607 15.87 -10.38 12.91
CA ARG A 607 15.64 -9.17 13.73
C ARG A 607 14.14 -8.93 14.02
N ASN A 608 13.27 -9.30 13.08
CA ASN A 608 11.83 -9.21 13.26
C ASN A 608 11.30 -10.17 14.33
N GLU A 609 11.77 -11.39 14.34
CA GLU A 609 11.42 -12.38 15.38
C GLU A 609 11.90 -11.91 16.74
N ALA A 610 13.17 -11.46 16.82
CA ALA A 610 13.72 -10.88 18.05
C ALA A 610 12.90 -9.68 18.53
N SER A 611 12.54 -8.74 17.62
CA SER A 611 11.73 -7.56 17.95
C SER A 611 10.33 -7.94 18.41
N LYS A 612 9.66 -8.87 17.73
CA LYS A 612 8.34 -9.38 18.12
C LYS A 612 8.39 -10.05 19.49
N TRP A 613 9.38 -10.89 19.72
CA TRP A 613 9.54 -11.58 21.00
C TRP A 613 9.78 -10.58 22.14
N LEU A 614 10.70 -9.63 21.97
CA LEU A 614 10.97 -8.57 22.96
C LEU A 614 9.73 -7.71 23.24
N ALA A 615 8.95 -7.37 22.22
CA ALA A 615 7.70 -6.64 22.38
C ALA A 615 6.68 -7.46 23.20
N LEU A 616 6.59 -8.77 22.98
CA LEU A 616 5.77 -9.68 23.79
C LEU A 616 6.25 -9.76 25.25
N GLN A 617 7.55 -9.53 25.51
CA GLN A 617 8.09 -9.43 26.87
C GLN A 617 7.93 -8.02 27.48
N GLY A 618 7.21 -7.12 26.83
CA GLY A 618 6.92 -5.77 27.33
C GLY A 618 8.03 -4.74 27.06
N ALA A 619 9.01 -5.06 26.21
CA ALA A 619 10.07 -4.14 25.83
C ALA A 619 9.65 -3.19 24.70
N LYS A 620 10.19 -1.98 24.69
CA LYS A 620 10.09 -1.03 23.59
C LYS A 620 11.33 -1.17 22.69
N VAL A 621 11.18 -1.82 21.54
CA VAL A 621 12.29 -1.95 20.57
C VAL A 621 12.39 -0.69 19.72
N THR A 622 13.60 -0.12 19.63
CA THR A 622 13.89 1.10 18.87
C THR A 622 15.09 0.88 17.94
N ASN A 623 15.19 1.73 16.91
CA ASN A 623 16.23 1.59 15.89
C ASN A 623 17.50 2.41 16.17
N SER A 624 17.53 3.27 17.19
CA SER A 624 18.67 4.13 17.48
C SER A 624 19.02 4.10 18.96
N VAL A 625 20.33 4.05 19.26
CA VAL A 625 20.84 4.14 20.63
C VAL A 625 20.82 5.58 21.10
N THR A 626 20.14 5.83 22.22
CA THR A 626 20.02 7.13 22.88
C THR A 626 20.40 7.01 24.34
N LYS A 627 20.45 8.13 25.07
CA LYS A 627 20.70 8.11 26.54
C LYS A 627 19.62 7.36 27.35
N SER A 628 18.44 7.15 26.74
CA SER A 628 17.33 6.41 27.33
C SER A 628 17.25 4.95 26.85
N THR A 629 18.27 4.44 26.16
CA THR A 629 18.37 3.04 25.77
C THR A 629 18.89 2.23 26.96
N ASP A 630 18.13 1.22 27.39
CA ASP A 630 18.46 0.40 28.54
C ASP A 630 19.34 -0.79 28.20
N LEU A 631 19.18 -1.34 26.98
CA LEU A 631 19.92 -2.52 26.53
C LEU A 631 20.14 -2.47 25.02
N VAL A 632 21.34 -2.86 24.59
CA VAL A 632 21.65 -3.14 23.19
C VAL A 632 21.93 -4.62 23.03
N ILE A 633 21.25 -5.27 22.10
CA ILE A 633 21.54 -6.66 21.71
C ILE A 633 22.32 -6.59 20.41
N ALA A 634 23.58 -7.03 20.47
CA ALA A 634 24.54 -6.92 19.39
C ALA A 634 24.82 -8.30 18.78
N GLY A 635 24.48 -8.44 17.49
CA GLY A 635 24.95 -9.54 16.65
C GLY A 635 26.33 -9.24 16.06
N GLU A 636 26.76 -10.02 15.05
CA GLU A 636 28.01 -9.81 14.36
C GLU A 636 28.00 -8.49 13.56
N ASP A 637 29.12 -7.81 13.49
CA ASP A 637 29.30 -6.50 12.81
C ASP A 637 28.33 -5.40 13.32
N ALA A 638 28.24 -5.23 14.63
CA ALA A 638 27.29 -4.34 15.29
C ALA A 638 27.52 -2.82 15.06
N GLY A 639 28.56 -2.40 14.36
CA GLY A 639 28.81 -1.06 13.82
C GLY A 639 28.75 0.08 14.82
N SER A 640 28.34 1.27 14.34
CA SER A 640 28.34 2.54 15.11
C SER A 640 27.40 2.54 16.33
N LYS A 641 26.38 1.70 16.36
CA LYS A 641 25.45 1.60 17.49
C LYS A 641 26.12 1.01 18.74
N LEU A 642 27.04 0.08 18.56
CA LEU A 642 27.83 -0.48 19.67
C LEU A 642 28.71 0.60 20.28
N THR A 643 29.41 1.40 19.47
CA THR A 643 30.22 2.53 19.91
C THR A 643 29.38 3.59 20.64
N LYS A 644 28.15 3.84 20.17
CA LYS A 644 27.22 4.75 20.87
C LYS A 644 26.75 4.19 22.20
N ALA A 645 26.48 2.87 22.27
CA ALA A 645 26.13 2.20 23.53
C ALA A 645 27.23 2.31 24.57
N GLU A 646 28.47 2.05 24.20
CA GLU A 646 29.66 2.22 25.04
C GLU A 646 29.82 3.68 25.52
N LYS A 647 29.61 4.65 24.62
CA LYS A 647 29.70 6.07 24.96
C LYS A 647 28.62 6.50 25.97
N PHE A 648 27.45 5.90 25.93
CA PHE A 648 26.33 6.20 26.86
C PHE A 648 26.34 5.33 28.09
N GLY A 649 27.21 4.30 28.16
CA GLY A 649 27.24 3.33 29.26
C GLY A 649 26.02 2.41 29.29
N THR A 650 25.42 2.16 28.11
CA THR A 650 24.27 1.25 27.96
C THR A 650 24.73 -0.20 28.02
N ASP A 651 23.97 -1.04 28.70
CA ASP A 651 24.24 -2.48 28.76
C ASP A 651 24.19 -3.10 27.35
N VAL A 652 25.15 -3.99 27.06
CA VAL A 652 25.25 -4.67 25.79
C VAL A 652 25.24 -6.18 26.01
N TRP A 653 24.33 -6.88 25.31
CA TRP A 653 24.30 -8.34 25.25
C TRP A 653 24.72 -8.82 23.86
N SER A 654 25.36 -9.98 23.81
CA SER A 654 25.55 -10.68 22.53
C SER A 654 24.23 -11.36 22.10
N GLU A 655 24.18 -11.80 20.84
CA GLU A 655 23.06 -12.63 20.36
C GLU A 655 22.94 -13.92 21.18
N GLU A 656 24.07 -14.53 21.55
CA GLU A 656 24.07 -15.75 22.36
C GLU A 656 23.47 -15.52 23.75
N ASP A 657 23.80 -14.42 24.44
CA ASP A 657 23.23 -14.03 25.71
C ASP A 657 21.72 -13.86 25.59
N PHE A 658 21.27 -13.21 24.53
CA PHE A 658 19.86 -12.98 24.27
C PHE A 658 19.09 -14.28 24.01
N VAL A 659 19.61 -15.16 23.14
CA VAL A 659 18.98 -16.46 22.83
C VAL A 659 18.99 -17.40 24.02
N GLN A 660 20.07 -17.37 24.81
CA GLN A 660 20.10 -18.15 26.07
C GLN A 660 19.00 -17.65 27.01
N LYS A 661 18.84 -16.34 27.13
CA LYS A 661 17.82 -15.73 27.98
C LYS A 661 16.40 -16.03 27.49
N GLN A 662 16.20 -16.00 26.18
CA GLN A 662 14.94 -16.42 25.59
C GLN A 662 14.57 -17.86 25.97
N LYS A 663 15.52 -18.79 25.83
CA LYS A 663 15.32 -20.20 26.20
C LYS A 663 15.03 -20.39 27.68
N GLU A 664 15.65 -19.60 28.56
CA GLU A 664 15.39 -19.63 30.01
C GLU A 664 13.96 -19.18 30.36
N ILE A 665 13.39 -18.25 29.57
CA ILE A 665 12.04 -17.70 29.76
C ILE A 665 10.97 -18.60 29.15
N GLU A 666 11.27 -19.26 28.04
CA GLU A 666 10.34 -20.17 27.36
C GLU A 666 10.28 -21.57 27.94
N GLY A 667 11.22 -21.92 28.85
CA GLY A 667 11.24 -23.20 29.62
C GLY A 667 12.00 -24.29 28.94
#